data_10b25a60085100399a8424333f6de8b7
#
_entry.id   10b25a60085100399a8424333f6de8b7
#
_cell.length_a   1.000
_cell.length_b   1.000
_cell.length_c   1.000
_cell.angle_alpha   90.00
_cell.angle_beta   90.00
_cell.angle_gamma   90.00
#
_symmetry.space_group_name_H-M   'P 1'
#
loop_
_entity.id
_entity.type
_entity.pdbx_description
1 polymer ?
#
loop_
_entity_poly.entity_id
_entity_poly.type
_entity_poly.pdbx_seq_one_letter_code
_entity_poly.pdbx_strand_id
1 'polypeptide(L)'
;MQQVLKGFMVVLMAMFVSTSAGATSITSPLQVQSAQAAETDPRIAAIARNNQEAAIETVRVRADQEHVSQVVSNLKVAIKELRAIKESDERRVLLAGSGSDPITEVLLRHRDSLPPLANQRRDLEAARTGAASAEIGRLDAAEDLASAERTDEAAEALIADQPTGRATAAELAPLFRQRADQYLRPLVSALTAYSAILAEEVIVRSEYTELLEQYRNFIDTHLLWLPDMPVIGERDVRGVTAHVGRYATRPFWSAIGEDLVDSFRFRPFRWIGGAVLVLALALIRGRGFRFISKTPLPGSSTEAGLVNIASAVLESVILAAPIPLALQFAGLLIESTPAAATAAPFGSAMHSVAGYAFLILFALALSAHGGAGERQLGWSLSTMTSIRRAMLALAAGFLPAIFVAQASLNMDGIAGSEEIARWAVIVALLVLTAVSARIFRPSHGVFSGVIAANPTGLISILRPVWYSVCALLPAVLALGAAAGYVITAITVIENIARSYWVILLLAVGISALGRIGGAALDRFDLAGQLEAREEARFEDQLRSFGRLLLAFVTVAGLAWAWNDLIPAFGIVSNMAVWTVAAGEGSARVPVTVRDAVFCVATVVVTMSLVRDLPGIINIVILRRFPIDRSARYALVALGRCLIVVTGIIVALACLRIRWNDVQWLAAAVTVGLGFGLQEIFANFVSGLILLAERPVRIGDLVTIDGISGRVSRIAARATTIVDFDNKDVIIPNKQLITGKITNWTLQESSVRVTIRVSVEADADLDSAVAGLREAAAGSAGVIANPGPEVLLVGFTSGSADIDVSIYVARPGELQPARHDLVGRSKRILAERGIAIAIPQMDVHVRGAPSFNANAPQGAR
;
A
#
# COMPACT_ATOMS: atom_id res chain seq x y z
N MET A 1 -7.25 -10.20 24.99
CA MET A 1 -8.40 -10.41 25.86
C MET A 1 -8.39 -9.54 27.12
N GLN A 2 -7.25 -9.33 27.81
CA GLN A 2 -7.16 -8.38 28.94
C GLN A 2 -7.36 -6.90 28.54
N GLN A 3 -6.93 -6.48 27.40
CA GLN A 3 -7.17 -5.10 26.89
C GLN A 3 -8.65 -4.86 26.53
N VAL A 4 -9.36 -5.87 26.02
CA VAL A 4 -10.79 -5.78 25.72
C VAL A 4 -11.62 -5.75 27.02
N LEU A 5 -11.21 -6.51 28.06
CA LEU A 5 -11.87 -6.45 29.38
C LEU A 5 -11.58 -5.14 30.13
N LYS A 6 -10.37 -4.59 30.03
CA LYS A 6 -10.05 -3.26 30.59
C LYS A 6 -10.81 -2.15 29.86
N GLY A 7 -10.91 -2.23 28.53
CA GLY A 7 -11.72 -1.28 27.73
C GLY A 7 -13.21 -1.34 28.11
N PHE A 8 -13.75 -2.52 28.33
CA PHE A 8 -15.15 -2.70 28.75
C PHE A 8 -15.40 -2.23 30.18
N MET A 9 -14.43 -2.42 31.09
CA MET A 9 -14.53 -1.93 32.48
C MET A 9 -14.39 -0.41 32.59
N VAL A 10 -13.56 0.22 31.72
CA VAL A 10 -13.43 1.68 31.64
C VAL A 10 -14.69 2.31 31.07
N VAL A 11 -15.31 1.69 30.07
CA VAL A 11 -16.60 2.15 29.51
C VAL A 11 -17.75 1.95 30.52
N LEU A 12 -17.74 0.86 31.28
CA LEU A 12 -18.73 0.68 32.37
C LEU A 12 -18.52 1.64 33.53
N MET A 13 -17.27 1.95 33.89
CA MET A 13 -16.95 2.94 34.93
C MET A 13 -17.25 4.37 34.47
N ALA A 14 -17.05 4.69 33.20
CA ALA A 14 -17.46 5.97 32.61
C ALA A 14 -18.98 6.13 32.56
N MET A 15 -19.74 5.05 32.33
CA MET A 15 -21.22 5.07 32.44
C MET A 15 -21.73 5.19 33.87
N PHE A 16 -20.99 4.73 34.89
CA PHE A 16 -21.40 4.86 36.29
C PHE A 16 -21.00 6.19 36.94
N VAL A 17 -19.99 6.90 36.37
CA VAL A 17 -19.59 8.23 36.85
C VAL A 17 -20.49 9.33 36.25
N SER A 18 -21.15 9.08 35.11
CA SER A 18 -22.09 10.05 34.52
C SER A 18 -23.48 10.10 35.21
N THR A 19 -23.76 9.23 36.18
CA THR A 19 -25.08 9.19 36.89
C THR A 19 -25.04 9.66 38.32
N SER A 20 -23.89 10.19 38.84
CA SER A 20 -23.81 10.69 40.22
C SER A 20 -23.30 12.13 40.38
N ALA A 21 -23.23 12.90 39.34
CA ALA A 21 -23.14 14.35 39.44
C ALA A 21 -24.57 14.86 39.64
N GLY A 22 -25.00 14.96 40.92
CA GLY A 22 -26.20 15.62 41.31
C GLY A 22 -26.16 17.08 40.82
N ALA A 23 -26.89 17.33 39.73
CA ALA A 23 -27.17 18.68 39.33
C ALA A 23 -27.95 19.37 40.44
N THR A 24 -27.27 20.04 41.36
CA THR A 24 -27.84 21.15 42.06
C THR A 24 -28.18 22.18 40.99
N SER A 25 -29.48 22.26 40.70
CA SER A 25 -30.06 23.31 39.84
C SER A 25 -29.83 24.66 40.49
N ILE A 26 -28.68 25.26 40.24
CA ILE A 26 -28.54 26.71 40.36
C ILE A 26 -29.29 27.27 39.16
N THR A 27 -30.59 27.53 39.37
CA THR A 27 -31.36 28.37 38.47
C THR A 27 -30.68 29.74 38.48
N SER A 28 -29.75 29.94 37.50
CA SER A 28 -29.10 31.23 37.30
C SER A 28 -30.17 32.28 36.88
N PRO A 29 -30.03 33.54 37.29
CA PRO A 29 -30.93 34.62 36.87
C PRO A 29 -31.12 34.73 35.35
N LEU A 30 -30.17 34.14 34.58
CA LEU A 30 -30.21 34.03 33.11
C LEU A 30 -31.31 33.08 32.59
N GLN A 31 -31.66 31.99 33.32
CA GLN A 31 -32.75 31.08 32.91
C GLN A 31 -34.13 31.75 33.05
N VAL A 32 -34.27 32.64 34.03
CA VAL A 32 -35.52 33.37 34.25
C VAL A 32 -35.74 34.44 33.19
N GLN A 33 -34.67 35.12 32.74
CA GLN A 33 -34.79 36.13 31.65
C GLN A 33 -35.04 35.47 30.29
N SER A 34 -34.47 34.28 30.00
CA SER A 34 -34.68 33.56 28.73
C SER A 34 -36.11 32.97 28.63
N ALA A 35 -36.68 32.52 29.73
CA ALA A 35 -38.07 32.03 29.76
C ALA A 35 -39.11 33.16 29.56
N GLN A 36 -38.86 34.34 30.07
CA GLN A 36 -39.76 35.52 29.87
C GLN A 36 -39.60 36.11 28.44
N ALA A 37 -38.40 36.03 27.83
CA ALA A 37 -38.18 36.50 26.45
C ALA A 37 -38.80 35.56 25.39
N ALA A 38 -38.97 34.28 25.70
CA ALA A 38 -39.55 33.29 24.78
C ALA A 38 -41.06 33.50 24.54
N GLU A 39 -41.77 34.22 25.42
CA GLU A 39 -43.21 34.52 25.27
C GLU A 39 -43.48 35.71 24.33
N THR A 40 -42.49 36.52 23.97
CA THR A 40 -42.71 37.81 23.29
C THR A 40 -42.39 37.81 21.80
N ASP A 41 -41.26 37.22 21.31
CA ASP A 41 -40.94 37.18 19.88
C ASP A 41 -39.90 36.05 19.58
N PRO A 42 -40.10 35.21 18.55
CA PRO A 42 -39.20 34.12 18.22
C PRO A 42 -37.76 34.56 17.86
N ARG A 43 -37.59 35.80 17.31
CA ARG A 43 -36.27 36.36 16.96
C ARG A 43 -35.48 36.74 18.20
N ILE A 44 -36.14 37.39 19.19
CA ILE A 44 -35.51 37.73 20.47
C ILE A 44 -35.14 36.44 21.25
N ALA A 45 -36.04 35.44 21.21
CA ALA A 45 -35.80 34.15 21.84
C ALA A 45 -34.60 33.39 21.20
N ALA A 46 -34.39 33.53 19.89
CA ALA A 46 -33.23 32.96 19.20
C ALA A 46 -31.93 33.63 19.65
N ILE A 47 -31.88 34.95 19.71
CA ILE A 47 -30.70 35.67 20.22
C ILE A 47 -30.41 35.28 21.68
N ALA A 48 -31.41 35.17 22.53
CA ALA A 48 -31.27 34.81 23.94
C ALA A 48 -30.71 33.39 24.10
N ARG A 49 -31.19 32.41 23.33
CA ARG A 49 -30.63 31.04 23.30
C ARG A 49 -29.16 31.01 22.88
N ASN A 50 -28.81 31.64 21.75
CA ASN A 50 -27.45 31.71 21.28
C ASN A 50 -26.54 32.44 22.28
N ASN A 51 -27.01 33.43 23.01
CA ASN A 51 -26.26 34.10 24.08
C ASN A 51 -26.01 33.15 25.28
N GLN A 52 -27.00 32.34 25.63
CA GLN A 52 -26.85 31.33 26.68
C GLN A 52 -25.86 30.24 26.29
N GLU A 53 -25.93 29.78 25.05
CA GLU A 53 -24.94 28.81 24.50
C GLU A 53 -23.52 29.35 24.56
N ALA A 54 -23.29 30.58 24.08
CA ALA A 54 -21.98 31.25 24.11
C ALA A 54 -21.47 31.46 25.56
N ALA A 55 -22.35 31.77 26.50
CA ALA A 55 -21.99 31.88 27.93
C ALA A 55 -21.57 30.55 28.53
N ILE A 56 -22.30 29.47 28.26
CA ILE A 56 -21.99 28.11 28.71
C ILE A 56 -20.68 27.66 28.11
N GLU A 57 -20.50 27.85 26.79
CA GLU A 57 -19.26 27.52 26.08
C GLU A 57 -18.05 28.28 26.67
N THR A 58 -18.19 29.56 26.98
CA THR A 58 -17.12 30.34 27.61
C THR A 58 -16.68 29.75 28.95
N VAL A 59 -17.62 29.31 29.78
CA VAL A 59 -17.30 28.68 31.07
C VAL A 59 -16.64 27.34 30.88
N ARG A 60 -17.13 26.52 29.94
CA ARG A 60 -16.53 25.23 29.59
C ARG A 60 -15.08 25.37 29.08
N VAL A 61 -14.86 26.25 28.11
CA VAL A 61 -13.55 26.53 27.54
C VAL A 61 -12.55 26.99 28.61
N ARG A 62 -12.95 27.80 29.57
CA ARG A 62 -12.09 28.22 30.68
C ARG A 62 -11.74 27.05 31.63
N ALA A 63 -12.68 26.17 31.91
CA ALA A 63 -12.43 24.98 32.71
C ALA A 63 -11.44 24.03 32.00
N ASP A 64 -11.66 23.79 30.72
CA ASP A 64 -10.77 22.97 29.88
C ASP A 64 -9.36 23.61 29.78
N GLN A 65 -9.28 24.94 29.66
CA GLN A 65 -8.01 25.68 29.68
C GLN A 65 -7.21 25.46 30.96
N GLU A 66 -7.87 25.51 32.13
CA GLU A 66 -7.23 25.27 33.42
C GLU A 66 -6.70 23.83 33.54
N HIS A 67 -7.50 22.87 33.08
CA HIS A 67 -7.09 21.45 33.05
C HIS A 67 -5.86 21.25 32.15
N VAL A 68 -5.87 21.77 30.92
CA VAL A 68 -4.72 21.67 29.98
C VAL A 68 -3.48 22.38 30.54
N SER A 69 -3.65 23.54 31.17
CA SER A 69 -2.56 24.26 31.84
C SER A 69 -1.87 23.41 32.91
N GLN A 70 -2.65 22.68 33.71
CA GLN A 70 -2.11 21.76 34.71
C GLN A 70 -1.33 20.60 34.05
N VAL A 71 -1.86 20.03 32.95
CA VAL A 71 -1.17 18.98 32.17
C VAL A 71 0.16 19.50 31.64
N VAL A 72 0.21 20.69 31.05
CA VAL A 72 1.44 21.32 30.54
C VAL A 72 2.45 21.52 31.66
N SER A 73 2.01 22.00 32.83
CA SER A 73 2.86 22.19 33.99
C SER A 73 3.48 20.86 34.47
N ASN A 74 2.68 19.82 34.58
CA ASN A 74 3.12 18.47 35.00
C ASN A 74 4.13 17.88 34.00
N LEU A 75 3.89 18.05 32.71
CA LEU A 75 4.81 17.60 31.66
C LEU A 75 6.16 18.32 31.72
N LYS A 76 6.17 19.63 31.96
CA LYS A 76 7.42 20.40 32.13
C LYS A 76 8.25 19.89 33.32
N VAL A 77 7.59 19.52 34.42
CA VAL A 77 8.27 18.91 35.57
C VAL A 77 8.84 17.56 35.17
N ALA A 78 8.04 16.70 34.51
CA ALA A 78 8.48 15.38 34.06
C ALA A 78 9.67 15.48 33.05
N ILE A 79 9.69 16.45 32.16
CA ILE A 79 10.82 16.70 31.25
C ILE A 79 12.08 17.03 32.04
N LYS A 80 11.99 17.92 33.04
CA LYS A 80 13.12 18.30 33.88
C LYS A 80 13.70 17.12 34.65
N GLU A 81 12.83 16.30 35.24
CA GLU A 81 13.23 15.08 35.98
C GLU A 81 13.87 14.05 35.05
N LEU A 82 13.22 13.76 33.90
CA LEU A 82 13.73 12.81 32.92
C LEU A 82 15.10 13.24 32.36
N ARG A 83 15.29 14.53 32.10
CA ARG A 83 16.58 15.09 31.67
C ARG A 83 17.68 14.94 32.72
N ALA A 84 17.34 15.18 33.98
CA ALA A 84 18.30 15.03 35.08
C ALA A 84 18.71 13.56 35.30
N ILE A 85 17.75 12.62 35.18
CA ILE A 85 18.03 11.18 35.26
C ILE A 85 18.92 10.77 34.08
N LYS A 86 18.57 11.15 32.84
CA LYS A 86 19.35 10.86 31.64
C LYS A 86 20.79 11.34 31.78
N GLU A 87 21.01 12.62 32.15
CA GLU A 87 22.35 13.18 32.33
C GLU A 87 23.15 12.50 33.45
N SER A 88 22.48 12.07 34.53
CA SER A 88 23.09 11.28 35.59
C SER A 88 23.59 9.94 35.09
N ASP A 89 22.73 9.23 34.32
CA ASP A 89 23.08 7.92 33.81
C ASP A 89 24.12 7.99 32.68
N GLU A 90 24.08 9.00 31.80
CA GLU A 90 25.15 9.26 30.82
C GLU A 90 26.50 9.44 31.49
N ARG A 91 26.57 10.21 32.59
CA ARG A 91 27.81 10.41 33.37
C ARG A 91 28.26 9.09 34.02
N ARG A 92 27.36 8.31 34.59
CA ARG A 92 27.67 7.00 35.20
C ARG A 92 28.26 6.04 34.18
N VAL A 93 27.62 5.92 32.99
CA VAL A 93 28.07 5.05 31.91
C VAL A 93 29.48 5.46 31.43
N LEU A 94 29.77 6.77 31.31
CA LEU A 94 31.11 7.27 30.96
C LEU A 94 32.18 6.95 32.03
N LEU A 95 31.79 6.91 33.29
CA LEU A 95 32.68 6.61 34.40
C LEU A 95 32.89 5.12 34.64
N ALA A 96 31.97 4.27 34.16
CA ALA A 96 31.96 2.82 34.34
C ALA A 96 33.04 2.07 33.55
N GLY A 97 33.94 2.75 32.88
CA GLY A 97 34.95 2.16 31.96
C GLY A 97 35.95 1.17 32.58
N SER A 98 35.85 0.79 33.86
CA SER A 98 36.84 -0.13 34.46
C SER A 98 36.44 -0.90 35.73
N GLY A 99 35.18 -1.16 35.99
CA GLY A 99 34.92 -2.08 37.12
C GLY A 99 33.56 -1.89 37.82
N SER A 100 32.79 -2.90 37.76
CA SER A 100 31.82 -3.38 38.74
C SER A 100 31.08 -2.32 39.56
N ASP A 101 29.97 -1.84 39.03
CA ASP A 101 28.92 -1.31 39.86
C ASP A 101 27.56 -1.53 39.18
N PRO A 102 26.47 -1.57 39.92
CA PRO A 102 25.13 -1.99 39.48
C PRO A 102 24.48 -1.02 38.47
N ILE A 103 25.28 -0.46 37.56
CA ILE A 103 24.82 0.50 36.54
C ILE A 103 23.82 -0.18 35.61
N THR A 104 24.10 -1.42 35.23
CA THR A 104 23.20 -2.22 34.40
C THR A 104 21.85 -2.42 35.07
N GLU A 105 21.85 -2.73 36.38
CA GLU A 105 20.62 -2.87 37.16
C GLU A 105 19.84 -1.54 37.29
N VAL A 106 20.56 -0.44 37.51
CA VAL A 106 19.96 0.91 37.55
C VAL A 106 19.34 1.27 36.18
N LEU A 107 20.06 1.03 35.08
CA LEU A 107 19.53 1.28 33.75
C LEU A 107 18.31 0.41 33.43
N LEU A 108 18.30 -0.87 33.82
CA LEU A 108 17.15 -1.75 33.68
C LEU A 108 15.94 -1.23 34.46
N ARG A 109 16.14 -0.87 35.73
CA ARG A 109 15.09 -0.32 36.58
C ARG A 109 14.53 0.98 36.02
N HIS A 110 15.39 1.86 35.51
CA HIS A 110 14.94 3.06 34.83
C HIS A 110 14.15 2.74 33.56
N ARG A 111 14.65 1.80 32.71
CA ARG A 111 13.96 1.38 31.50
C ARG A 111 12.53 0.87 31.76
N ASP A 112 12.38 0.04 32.80
CA ASP A 112 11.09 -0.55 33.16
C ASP A 112 10.15 0.46 33.81
N SER A 113 10.67 1.52 34.43
CA SER A 113 9.89 2.64 34.97
C SER A 113 9.41 3.63 33.91
N LEU A 114 10.02 3.64 32.69
CA LEU A 114 9.64 4.56 31.63
C LEU A 114 8.25 4.23 31.04
N PRO A 115 7.40 5.24 30.82
CA PRO A 115 6.10 5.04 30.22
C PRO A 115 6.21 4.51 28.78
N PRO A 116 5.23 3.70 28.30
CA PRO A 116 5.23 3.17 26.95
C PRO A 116 5.17 4.28 25.90
N LEU A 117 6.14 4.34 24.97
CA LEU A 117 6.21 5.31 23.87
C LEU A 117 4.93 5.34 23.02
N ALA A 118 4.30 4.17 22.81
CA ALA A 118 3.07 4.08 22.05
C ALA A 118 1.92 4.89 22.64
N ASN A 119 1.84 4.96 23.99
CA ASN A 119 0.82 5.76 24.66
C ASN A 119 1.14 7.25 24.50
N GLN A 120 2.40 7.65 24.71
CA GLN A 120 2.82 9.05 24.57
C GLN A 120 2.62 9.59 23.15
N ARG A 121 2.87 8.77 22.13
CA ARG A 121 2.60 9.14 20.74
C ARG A 121 1.11 9.29 20.46
N ARG A 122 0.24 8.44 21.05
CA ARG A 122 -1.21 8.60 20.94
C ARG A 122 -1.70 9.87 21.61
N ASP A 123 -1.18 10.17 22.80
CA ASP A 123 -1.54 11.37 23.53
C ASP A 123 -1.09 12.64 22.78
N LEU A 124 0.07 12.60 22.12
CA LEU A 124 0.55 13.69 21.25
C LEU A 124 -0.37 13.89 20.04
N GLU A 125 -0.80 12.82 19.37
CA GLU A 125 -1.73 12.91 18.24
C GLU A 125 -3.12 13.41 18.68
N ALA A 126 -3.59 12.99 19.85
CA ALA A 126 -4.83 13.50 20.45
C ALA A 126 -4.72 15.01 20.74
N ALA A 127 -3.61 15.46 21.31
CA ALA A 127 -3.35 16.87 21.56
C ALA A 127 -3.30 17.69 20.26
N ARG A 128 -2.67 17.18 19.21
CA ARG A 128 -2.65 17.82 17.88
C ARG A 128 -4.04 18.00 17.29
N THR A 129 -4.85 16.93 17.38
CA THR A 129 -6.22 16.96 16.88
C THR A 129 -7.07 17.94 17.70
N GLY A 130 -6.89 17.95 19.04
CA GLY A 130 -7.55 18.90 19.93
C GLY A 130 -7.19 20.36 19.63
N ALA A 131 -5.89 20.65 19.43
CA ALA A 131 -5.42 21.99 19.08
C ALA A 131 -6.00 22.49 17.73
N ALA A 132 -6.04 21.59 16.72
CA ALA A 132 -6.63 21.93 15.43
C ALA A 132 -8.14 22.22 15.54
N SER A 133 -8.88 21.41 16.33
CA SER A 133 -10.31 21.61 16.53
C SER A 133 -10.61 22.89 17.31
N ALA A 134 -9.81 23.22 18.31
CA ALA A 134 -9.96 24.47 19.08
C ALA A 134 -9.68 25.71 18.24
N GLU A 135 -8.72 25.62 17.32
CA GLU A 135 -8.42 26.72 16.38
C GLU A 135 -9.55 26.94 15.38
N ILE A 136 -10.16 25.88 14.88
CA ILE A 136 -11.37 25.98 14.04
C ILE A 136 -12.49 26.66 14.83
N GLY A 137 -12.79 26.18 16.06
CA GLY A 137 -13.83 26.80 16.90
C GLY A 137 -13.55 28.27 17.23
N ARG A 138 -12.28 28.66 17.36
CA ARG A 138 -11.88 30.08 17.54
C ARG A 138 -12.19 30.90 16.31
N LEU A 139 -11.91 30.36 15.10
CA LEU A 139 -12.20 31.05 13.83
C LEU A 139 -13.70 31.23 13.63
N ASP A 140 -14.47 30.18 13.87
CA ASP A 140 -15.96 30.22 13.77
C ASP A 140 -16.54 31.25 14.73
N ALA A 141 -16.09 31.26 15.99
CA ALA A 141 -16.53 32.25 16.97
C ALA A 141 -16.10 33.69 16.63
N ALA A 142 -14.95 33.87 15.98
CA ALA A 142 -14.47 35.17 15.51
C ALA A 142 -15.30 35.66 14.31
N GLU A 143 -15.73 34.78 13.43
CA GLU A 143 -16.63 35.07 12.32
C GLU A 143 -18.04 35.47 12.85
N ASP A 144 -18.54 34.73 13.83
CA ASP A 144 -19.79 35.04 14.52
C ASP A 144 -19.74 36.45 15.20
N LEU A 145 -18.61 36.76 15.84
CA LEU A 145 -18.38 38.08 16.43
C LEU A 145 -18.40 39.18 15.35
N ALA A 146 -17.64 38.99 14.27
CA ALA A 146 -17.56 39.96 13.19
C ALA A 146 -18.92 40.17 12.49
N SER A 147 -19.74 39.12 12.40
CA SER A 147 -21.12 39.21 11.89
C SER A 147 -22.03 39.97 12.84
N ALA A 148 -21.95 39.72 14.15
CA ALA A 148 -22.74 40.40 15.17
C ALA A 148 -22.37 41.89 15.35
N GLU A 149 -21.11 42.28 15.10
CA GLU A 149 -20.64 43.67 15.12
C GLU A 149 -21.24 44.49 13.97
N ARG A 150 -21.60 43.85 12.84
CA ARG A 150 -22.39 44.46 11.75
C ARG A 150 -23.87 44.40 12.08
N THR A 151 -24.27 45.15 13.11
CA THR A 151 -25.58 45.07 13.80
C THR A 151 -26.79 45.16 12.89
N ASP A 152 -26.76 46.03 11.87
CA ASP A 152 -27.89 46.24 10.97
C ASP A 152 -28.03 45.10 9.96
N GLU A 153 -26.92 44.63 9.39
CA GLU A 153 -26.88 43.43 8.50
C GLU A 153 -27.30 42.15 9.24
N ALA A 154 -26.86 41.99 10.48
CA ALA A 154 -27.21 40.84 11.31
C ALA A 154 -28.69 40.82 11.67
N ALA A 155 -29.28 41.99 11.94
CA ALA A 155 -30.72 42.16 12.20
C ALA A 155 -31.54 41.83 10.96
N GLU A 156 -31.16 42.34 9.79
CA GLU A 156 -31.82 42.05 8.51
C GLU A 156 -31.73 40.56 8.14
N ALA A 157 -30.55 39.91 8.32
CA ALA A 157 -30.35 38.49 8.09
C ALA A 157 -31.30 37.65 8.98
N LEU A 158 -31.39 37.95 10.27
CA LEU A 158 -32.31 37.25 11.18
C LEU A 158 -33.79 37.45 10.81
N ILE A 159 -34.14 38.62 10.30
CA ILE A 159 -35.50 38.89 9.81
C ILE A 159 -35.83 38.04 8.59
N ALA A 160 -34.87 37.87 7.68
CA ALA A 160 -35.01 37.03 6.51
C ALA A 160 -35.13 35.52 6.87
N ASP A 161 -34.36 35.05 7.85
CA ASP A 161 -34.35 33.66 8.31
C ASP A 161 -35.62 33.29 9.11
N GLN A 162 -36.16 34.25 9.88
CA GLN A 162 -37.35 34.06 10.71
C GLN A 162 -38.48 35.03 10.37
N PRO A 163 -39.24 34.79 9.30
CA PRO A 163 -40.26 35.71 8.82
C PRO A 163 -41.47 35.87 9.77
N THR A 164 -41.68 34.92 10.69
CA THR A 164 -42.83 34.90 11.62
C THR A 164 -42.69 35.84 12.82
N GLY A 165 -41.51 36.43 13.07
CA GLY A 165 -41.27 37.38 14.16
C GLY A 165 -41.81 38.78 13.86
N ARG A 166 -42.08 39.56 14.92
CA ARG A 166 -42.63 40.96 14.83
C ARG A 166 -41.57 42.03 15.10
N ALA A 167 -40.41 41.64 15.71
CA ALA A 167 -39.35 42.58 16.06
C ALA A 167 -38.73 43.22 14.81
N THR A 168 -38.55 44.55 14.86
CA THR A 168 -37.93 45.33 13.78
C THR A 168 -36.41 45.33 13.84
N ALA A 169 -35.74 45.69 12.73
CA ALA A 169 -34.27 45.78 12.71
C ALA A 169 -33.70 46.75 13.75
N ALA A 170 -34.40 47.87 13.98
CA ALA A 170 -34.00 48.85 14.99
C ALA A 170 -34.09 48.34 16.43
N GLU A 171 -35.01 47.39 16.72
CA GLU A 171 -35.14 46.76 18.04
C GLU A 171 -34.11 45.59 18.20
N LEU A 172 -33.71 44.92 17.12
CA LEU A 172 -32.75 43.83 17.14
C LEU A 172 -31.28 44.31 17.16
N ALA A 173 -30.94 45.41 16.51
CA ALA A 173 -29.57 45.93 16.43
C ALA A 173 -28.90 46.16 17.81
N PRO A 174 -29.56 46.72 18.84
CA PRO A 174 -28.95 46.86 20.17
C PRO A 174 -28.73 45.50 20.85
N LEU A 175 -29.55 44.48 20.56
CA LEU A 175 -29.37 43.10 21.09
C LEU A 175 -28.18 42.42 20.46
N PHE A 176 -27.92 42.61 19.16
CA PHE A 176 -26.71 42.13 18.50
C PHE A 176 -25.44 42.79 19.04
N ARG A 177 -25.46 44.10 19.31
CA ARG A 177 -24.35 44.79 19.97
C ARG A 177 -24.09 44.24 21.37
N GLN A 178 -25.13 44.00 22.15
CA GLN A 178 -25.03 43.35 23.44
C GLN A 178 -24.47 41.94 23.34
N ARG A 179 -24.94 41.15 22.35
CA ARG A 179 -24.40 39.80 22.05
C ARG A 179 -22.89 39.84 21.75
N ALA A 180 -22.47 40.75 20.88
CA ALA A 180 -21.08 40.91 20.52
C ALA A 180 -20.21 41.23 21.75
N ASP A 181 -20.58 42.21 22.56
CA ASP A 181 -19.76 42.72 23.66
C ASP A 181 -19.78 41.82 24.91
N GLN A 182 -20.98 41.29 25.27
CA GLN A 182 -21.15 40.55 26.53
C GLN A 182 -20.91 39.02 26.41
N TYR A 183 -21.13 38.45 25.22
CA TYR A 183 -21.09 37.00 25.05
C TYR A 183 -20.02 36.52 24.06
N LEU A 184 -19.97 37.10 22.84
CA LEU A 184 -19.05 36.57 21.80
C LEU A 184 -17.61 37.03 22.00
N ARG A 185 -17.37 38.31 22.38
CA ARG A 185 -16.00 38.78 22.63
C ARG A 185 -15.31 38.07 23.81
N PRO A 186 -15.99 37.78 24.94
CA PRO A 186 -15.45 36.92 25.98
C PRO A 186 -15.19 35.50 25.53
N LEU A 187 -16.07 34.91 24.68
CA LEU A 187 -15.90 33.56 24.10
C LEU A 187 -14.68 33.51 23.20
N VAL A 188 -14.53 34.44 22.26
CA VAL A 188 -13.36 34.52 21.36
C VAL A 188 -12.06 34.69 22.16
N SER A 189 -12.09 35.54 23.20
CA SER A 189 -10.93 35.71 24.11
C SER A 189 -10.58 34.41 24.83
N ALA A 190 -11.56 33.67 25.34
CA ALA A 190 -11.34 32.39 26.02
C ALA A 190 -10.84 31.34 25.05
N LEU A 191 -11.41 31.21 23.86
CA LEU A 191 -10.95 30.29 22.81
C LEU A 191 -9.55 30.62 22.32
N THR A 192 -9.19 31.90 22.22
CA THR A 192 -7.84 32.34 21.85
C THR A 192 -6.82 31.90 22.91
N ALA A 193 -7.13 32.07 24.18
CA ALA A 193 -6.27 31.63 25.27
C ALA A 193 -6.20 30.10 25.35
N TYR A 194 -7.30 29.42 25.08
CA TYR A 194 -7.35 27.94 25.07
C TYR A 194 -6.58 27.34 23.90
N SER A 195 -6.73 27.86 22.67
CA SER A 195 -5.96 27.38 21.52
C SER A 195 -4.46 27.62 21.70
N ALA A 196 -4.07 28.73 22.34
CA ALA A 196 -2.64 28.99 22.65
C ALA A 196 -2.06 27.97 23.63
N ILE A 197 -2.81 27.60 24.69
CA ILE A 197 -2.35 26.57 25.65
C ILE A 197 -2.32 25.18 25.04
N LEU A 198 -3.26 24.82 24.18
CA LEU A 198 -3.24 23.57 23.44
C LEU A 198 -2.03 23.50 22.49
N ALA A 199 -1.70 24.58 21.81
CA ALA A 199 -0.48 24.66 21.00
C ALA A 199 0.79 24.45 21.84
N GLU A 200 0.83 25.05 23.04
CA GLU A 200 1.92 24.82 24.01
C GLU A 200 1.96 23.35 24.48
N GLU A 201 0.80 22.74 24.76
CA GLU A 201 0.73 21.32 25.11
C GLU A 201 1.34 20.43 24.02
N VAL A 202 1.01 20.68 22.75
CA VAL A 202 1.59 19.93 21.61
C VAL A 202 3.11 20.05 21.61
N ILE A 203 3.67 21.25 21.81
CA ILE A 203 5.11 21.47 21.84
C ILE A 203 5.75 20.70 23.00
N VAL A 204 5.22 20.83 24.21
CA VAL A 204 5.75 20.21 25.42
C VAL A 204 5.63 18.67 25.36
N ARG A 205 4.50 18.14 24.84
CA ARG A 205 4.36 16.69 24.61
C ARG A 205 5.34 16.17 23.57
N SER A 206 5.60 16.94 22.51
CA SER A 206 6.57 16.52 21.49
C SER A 206 7.99 16.47 22.07
N GLU A 207 8.38 17.46 22.89
CA GLU A 207 9.66 17.49 23.58
C GLU A 207 9.80 16.31 24.56
N TYR A 208 8.74 16.04 25.35
CA TYR A 208 8.73 14.92 26.28
C TYR A 208 8.88 13.57 25.56
N THR A 209 8.12 13.38 24.46
CA THR A 209 8.17 12.16 23.68
C THR A 209 9.53 11.96 23.03
N GLU A 210 10.12 13.00 22.50
CA GLU A 210 11.47 12.97 21.91
C GLU A 210 12.54 12.65 22.95
N LEU A 211 12.51 13.32 24.12
CA LEU A 211 13.45 13.06 25.21
C LEU A 211 13.32 11.62 25.73
N LEU A 212 12.09 11.11 25.87
CA LEU A 212 11.82 9.75 26.27
C LEU A 212 12.39 8.73 25.27
N GLU A 213 12.23 9.00 23.96
CA GLU A 213 12.77 8.17 22.90
C GLU A 213 14.30 8.19 22.89
N GLN A 214 14.91 9.37 23.04
CA GLN A 214 16.36 9.52 23.15
C GLN A 214 16.92 8.77 24.36
N TYR A 215 16.29 8.91 25.53
CA TYR A 215 16.75 8.25 26.73
C TYR A 215 16.58 6.73 26.67
N ARG A 216 15.47 6.24 26.13
CA ARG A 216 15.25 4.81 25.90
C ARG A 216 16.27 4.23 24.94
N ASN A 217 16.54 4.93 23.82
CA ASN A 217 17.57 4.54 22.86
C ASN A 217 18.97 4.53 23.49
N PHE A 218 19.25 5.49 24.36
CA PHE A 218 20.50 5.52 25.11
C PHE A 218 20.65 4.27 26.01
N ILE A 219 19.62 3.95 26.80
CA ILE A 219 19.62 2.76 27.65
C ILE A 219 19.79 1.48 26.80
N ASP A 220 18.95 1.30 25.76
CA ASP A 220 18.95 0.10 24.92
C ASP A 220 20.28 -0.05 24.15
N THR A 221 20.95 1.06 23.80
CA THR A 221 22.25 1.05 23.12
C THR A 221 23.38 0.62 24.07
N HIS A 222 23.37 1.06 25.33
CA HIS A 222 24.48 0.82 26.25
C HIS A 222 24.31 -0.41 27.13
N LEU A 223 23.03 -0.79 27.42
CA LEU A 223 22.71 -1.89 28.30
C LEU A 223 23.38 -3.21 27.88
N LEU A 224 23.44 -3.49 26.56
CA LEU A 224 24.00 -4.73 26.03
C LEU A 224 25.53 -4.80 26.03
N TRP A 225 26.20 -3.65 26.19
CA TRP A 225 27.66 -3.55 26.18
C TRP A 225 28.28 -3.42 27.57
N LEU A 226 27.45 -3.33 28.61
CA LEU A 226 27.88 -3.23 29.99
C LEU A 226 27.84 -4.61 30.64
N PRO A 227 28.93 -5.05 31.33
CA PRO A 227 28.87 -6.25 32.10
C PRO A 227 27.92 -6.07 33.29
N ASP A 228 27.05 -7.02 33.49
CA ASP A 228 26.08 -7.07 34.60
C ASP A 228 26.65 -7.80 35.83
N MET A 229 27.73 -8.55 35.63
CA MET A 229 28.38 -9.32 36.71
C MET A 229 29.92 -9.28 36.53
N PRO A 230 30.68 -9.47 37.62
CA PRO A 230 32.14 -9.62 37.49
C PRO A 230 32.51 -10.89 36.73
N VAL A 231 33.70 -10.94 36.15
CA VAL A 231 34.24 -12.17 35.47
C VAL A 231 34.26 -13.34 36.44
N ILE A 232 33.91 -14.54 35.95
CA ILE A 232 33.90 -15.78 36.79
C ILE A 232 35.25 -15.94 37.49
N GLY A 233 35.19 -16.09 38.82
CA GLY A 233 36.32 -16.32 39.68
C GLY A 233 36.07 -17.47 40.69
N GLU A 234 37.06 -17.78 41.52
CA GLU A 234 36.94 -18.83 42.52
C GLU A 234 35.78 -18.61 43.51
N ARG A 235 35.36 -17.35 43.74
CA ARG A 235 34.28 -17.00 44.64
C ARG A 235 32.93 -17.49 44.07
N ASP A 236 32.73 -17.42 42.75
CA ASP A 236 31.51 -17.87 42.11
C ASP A 236 31.32 -19.39 42.25
N VAL A 237 32.38 -20.16 42.09
CA VAL A 237 32.34 -21.62 42.22
C VAL A 237 32.01 -22.01 43.66
N ARG A 238 32.63 -21.34 44.64
CA ARG A 238 32.37 -21.58 46.08
C ARG A 238 30.97 -21.08 46.48
N GLY A 239 30.52 -19.98 45.88
CA GLY A 239 29.17 -19.41 46.08
C GLY A 239 28.08 -20.39 45.64
N VAL A 240 28.17 -20.92 44.41
CA VAL A 240 27.23 -21.89 43.85
C VAL A 240 27.08 -23.14 44.75
N THR A 241 28.19 -23.71 45.21
CA THR A 241 28.15 -24.92 46.10
C THR A 241 27.50 -24.65 47.43
N ALA A 242 27.70 -23.48 48.03
CA ALA A 242 27.06 -23.07 49.31
C ALA A 242 25.55 -22.79 49.13
N HIS A 243 25.15 -22.23 47.95
CA HIS A 243 23.77 -21.83 47.74
C HIS A 243 22.88 -22.96 47.21
N VAL A 244 23.41 -23.88 46.39
CA VAL A 244 22.68 -25.11 46.00
C VAL A 244 22.16 -25.88 47.17
N GLY A 245 22.93 -25.92 48.29
CA GLY A 245 22.49 -26.49 49.55
C GLY A 245 21.19 -25.90 50.12
N ARG A 246 20.95 -24.61 49.93
CA ARG A 246 19.73 -23.91 50.39
C ARG A 246 18.48 -24.36 49.62
N TYR A 247 18.60 -24.54 48.30
CA TYR A 247 17.50 -25.03 47.46
C TYR A 247 17.18 -26.51 47.71
N ALA A 248 18.07 -27.26 48.38
CA ALA A 248 17.83 -28.61 48.80
C ALA A 248 17.13 -28.71 50.14
N THR A 249 16.88 -27.57 50.84
CA THR A 249 16.30 -27.58 52.16
C THR A 249 14.77 -27.72 52.13
N ARG A 250 14.24 -28.48 53.11
CA ARG A 250 12.81 -28.70 53.27
C ARG A 250 11.99 -27.39 53.50
N PRO A 251 12.49 -26.41 54.31
CA PRO A 251 11.79 -25.17 54.58
C PRO A 251 11.58 -24.33 53.32
N PHE A 252 12.51 -24.34 52.37
CA PHE A 252 12.36 -23.60 51.11
C PHE A 252 11.18 -24.11 50.26
N TRP A 253 11.09 -25.42 50.10
CA TRP A 253 10.00 -26.02 49.33
C TRP A 253 8.65 -25.99 50.07
N SER A 254 8.63 -25.99 51.41
CA SER A 254 7.40 -25.80 52.17
C SER A 254 6.84 -24.39 52.01
N ALA A 255 7.69 -23.36 52.01
CA ALA A 255 7.28 -21.97 51.73
C ALA A 255 6.66 -21.82 50.34
N ILE A 256 7.30 -22.40 49.31
CA ILE A 256 6.72 -22.40 47.94
C ILE A 256 5.37 -23.14 47.92
N GLY A 257 5.25 -24.25 48.66
CA GLY A 257 3.99 -24.99 48.79
C GLY A 257 2.87 -24.17 49.46
N GLU A 258 3.18 -23.42 50.51
CA GLU A 258 2.26 -22.50 51.15
C GLU A 258 1.81 -21.38 50.22
N ASP A 259 2.75 -20.72 49.53
CA ASP A 259 2.48 -19.70 48.50
C ASP A 259 1.57 -20.21 47.37
N LEU A 260 1.77 -21.46 46.91
CA LEU A 260 0.91 -22.09 45.90
C LEU A 260 -0.52 -22.34 46.41
N VAL A 261 -0.66 -22.79 47.67
CA VAL A 261 -1.97 -22.99 48.31
C VAL A 261 -2.68 -21.65 48.46
N ASP A 262 -1.97 -20.63 48.87
CA ASP A 262 -2.52 -19.28 49.02
C ASP A 262 -2.90 -18.66 47.66
N SER A 263 -2.10 -18.89 46.60
CA SER A 263 -2.47 -18.52 45.23
C SER A 263 -3.76 -19.22 44.78
N PHE A 264 -3.92 -20.50 45.10
CA PHE A 264 -5.16 -21.22 44.81
C PHE A 264 -6.34 -20.66 45.62
N ARG A 265 -6.17 -20.41 46.91
CA ARG A 265 -7.21 -19.84 47.77
C ARG A 265 -7.65 -18.45 47.33
N PHE A 266 -6.72 -17.63 46.85
CA PHE A 266 -6.99 -16.27 46.42
C PHE A 266 -7.80 -16.19 45.10
N ARG A 267 -7.61 -17.18 44.19
CA ARG A 267 -8.28 -17.20 42.86
C ARG A 267 -8.70 -18.61 42.42
N PRO A 268 -9.53 -19.35 43.20
CA PRO A 268 -9.83 -20.75 42.91
C PRO A 268 -10.51 -20.98 41.57
N PHE A 269 -11.42 -20.09 41.17
CA PHE A 269 -12.12 -20.21 39.87
C PHE A 269 -11.19 -20.06 38.68
N ARG A 270 -10.12 -19.28 38.77
CA ARG A 270 -9.14 -19.14 37.70
C ARG A 270 -8.27 -20.40 37.59
N TRP A 271 -7.82 -20.94 38.71
CA TRP A 271 -7.07 -22.20 38.75
C TRP A 271 -7.89 -23.37 38.19
N ILE A 272 -9.15 -23.50 38.59
CA ILE A 272 -10.06 -24.54 38.09
C ILE A 272 -10.34 -24.33 36.59
N GLY A 273 -10.66 -23.10 36.19
CA GLY A 273 -10.93 -22.79 34.79
C GLY A 273 -9.73 -23.08 33.86
N GLY A 274 -8.52 -22.74 34.31
CA GLY A 274 -7.29 -23.06 33.57
C GLY A 274 -7.01 -24.56 33.53
N ALA A 275 -7.18 -25.27 34.64
CA ALA A 275 -7.04 -26.72 34.67
C ALA A 275 -8.05 -27.42 33.76
N VAL A 276 -9.29 -26.97 33.71
CA VAL A 276 -10.32 -27.47 32.78
C VAL A 276 -9.93 -27.20 31.31
N LEU A 277 -9.44 -26.00 31.02
CA LEU A 277 -8.98 -25.66 29.67
C LEU A 277 -7.81 -26.54 29.21
N VAL A 278 -6.80 -26.71 30.07
CA VAL A 278 -5.64 -27.56 29.79
C VAL A 278 -6.05 -29.02 29.61
N LEU A 279 -6.96 -29.51 30.48
CA LEU A 279 -7.52 -30.87 30.40
C LEU A 279 -8.31 -31.06 29.07
N ALA A 280 -9.15 -30.08 28.71
CA ALA A 280 -9.89 -30.12 27.44
C ALA A 280 -8.96 -30.19 26.24
N LEU A 281 -7.91 -29.37 26.20
CA LEU A 281 -6.87 -29.40 25.17
C LEU A 281 -6.10 -30.72 25.16
N ALA A 282 -5.78 -31.29 26.32
CA ALA A 282 -5.13 -32.60 26.45
C ALA A 282 -6.05 -33.74 25.92
N LEU A 283 -7.35 -33.69 26.17
CA LEU A 283 -8.34 -34.62 25.62
C LEU A 283 -8.49 -34.48 24.12
N ILE A 284 -8.53 -33.23 23.60
CA ILE A 284 -8.55 -32.94 22.16
C ILE A 284 -7.27 -33.46 21.50
N ARG A 285 -6.11 -33.29 22.13
CA ARG A 285 -4.83 -33.86 21.68
C ARG A 285 -4.92 -35.37 21.45
N GLY A 286 -5.51 -36.11 22.39
CA GLY A 286 -5.67 -37.56 22.28
C GLY A 286 -6.61 -38.01 21.14
N ARG A 287 -7.59 -37.17 20.80
CA ARG A 287 -8.48 -37.39 19.63
C ARG A 287 -7.85 -36.92 18.31
N GLY A 288 -7.16 -35.79 18.32
CA GLY A 288 -6.44 -35.23 17.16
C GLY A 288 -5.39 -36.19 16.63
N PHE A 289 -4.60 -36.80 17.50
CA PHE A 289 -3.62 -37.82 17.09
C PHE A 289 -4.26 -39.01 16.37
N ARG A 290 -5.45 -39.41 16.75
CA ARG A 290 -6.22 -40.47 16.09
C ARG A 290 -6.85 -40.01 14.76
N PHE A 291 -7.10 -38.74 14.61
CA PHE A 291 -7.64 -38.16 13.38
C PHE A 291 -6.55 -38.00 12.30
N ILE A 292 -5.38 -37.48 12.68
CA ILE A 292 -4.19 -37.33 11.79
C ILE A 292 -3.80 -38.70 11.18
N SER A 293 -3.85 -39.77 12.00
CA SER A 293 -3.51 -41.13 11.52
C SER A 293 -4.51 -41.72 10.52
N LYS A 294 -5.71 -41.14 10.40
CA LYS A 294 -6.81 -41.64 9.54
C LYS A 294 -7.05 -40.79 8.29
N THR A 295 -6.49 -39.58 8.19
CA THR A 295 -6.63 -38.79 6.97
C THR A 295 -5.87 -39.42 5.81
N PRO A 296 -6.53 -39.74 4.68
CA PRO A 296 -5.88 -40.34 3.53
C PRO A 296 -4.81 -39.40 2.96
N LEU A 297 -3.76 -39.97 2.36
CA LEU A 297 -2.81 -39.26 1.51
C LEU A 297 -3.61 -38.50 0.43
N PRO A 298 -3.32 -37.22 0.18
CA PRO A 298 -4.14 -36.41 -0.73
C PRO A 298 -4.10 -36.99 -2.14
N GLY A 299 -5.25 -37.44 -2.62
CA GLY A 299 -5.51 -37.66 -4.05
C GLY A 299 -5.76 -36.30 -4.71
N SER A 300 -4.93 -35.96 -5.62
CA SER A 300 -5.07 -35.15 -6.86
C SER A 300 -5.95 -33.89 -6.96
N SER A 301 -6.60 -33.34 -5.95
CA SER A 301 -7.23 -32.02 -6.07
C SER A 301 -6.44 -30.96 -5.31
N THR A 302 -6.02 -29.93 -6.02
CA THR A 302 -5.06 -28.91 -5.56
C THR A 302 -5.62 -27.98 -4.48
N GLU A 303 -6.94 -27.73 -4.49
CA GLU A 303 -7.61 -26.96 -3.42
C GLU A 303 -7.58 -27.68 -2.07
N ALA A 304 -7.76 -29.01 -2.08
CA ALA A 304 -7.59 -29.81 -0.87
C ALA A 304 -6.18 -29.70 -0.27
N GLY A 305 -5.17 -29.39 -1.08
CA GLY A 305 -3.77 -29.29 -0.66
C GLY A 305 -3.48 -28.14 0.32
N LEU A 306 -4.02 -26.93 0.11
CA LEU A 306 -3.81 -25.79 0.98
C LEU A 306 -4.58 -25.92 2.30
N VAL A 307 -5.85 -26.36 2.22
CA VAL A 307 -6.67 -26.63 3.41
C VAL A 307 -6.03 -27.72 4.26
N ASN A 308 -5.45 -28.75 3.62
CA ASN A 308 -4.76 -29.82 4.32
C ASN A 308 -3.46 -29.37 5.00
N ILE A 309 -2.69 -28.43 4.40
CA ILE A 309 -1.51 -27.84 5.06
C ILE A 309 -1.96 -27.01 6.27
N ALA A 310 -2.95 -26.15 6.10
CA ALA A 310 -3.47 -25.31 7.18
C ALA A 310 -4.03 -26.15 8.34
N SER A 311 -4.79 -27.19 8.04
CA SER A 311 -5.32 -28.13 9.05
C SER A 311 -4.20 -28.87 9.76
N ALA A 312 -3.17 -29.33 9.04
CA ALA A 312 -2.05 -30.07 9.62
C ALA A 312 -1.16 -29.18 10.51
N VAL A 313 -1.00 -27.90 10.14
CA VAL A 313 -0.32 -26.90 10.99
C VAL A 313 -1.17 -26.64 12.24
N LEU A 314 -2.48 -26.42 12.10
CA LEU A 314 -3.39 -26.22 13.20
C LEU A 314 -3.41 -27.42 14.16
N GLU A 315 -3.45 -28.64 13.64
CA GLU A 315 -3.34 -29.87 14.42
C GLU A 315 -2.02 -29.95 15.20
N SER A 316 -0.90 -29.57 14.56
CA SER A 316 0.41 -29.52 15.22
C SER A 316 0.45 -28.48 16.36
N VAL A 317 -0.21 -27.34 16.19
CA VAL A 317 -0.42 -26.32 17.24
C VAL A 317 -1.23 -26.92 18.40
N ILE A 318 -2.36 -27.55 18.11
CA ILE A 318 -3.23 -28.18 19.14
C ILE A 318 -2.47 -29.28 19.89
N LEU A 319 -1.64 -30.08 19.20
CA LEU A 319 -0.81 -31.11 19.81
C LEU A 319 0.28 -30.54 20.73
N ALA A 320 0.83 -29.38 20.40
CA ALA A 320 1.90 -28.72 21.16
C ALA A 320 1.40 -27.88 22.33
N ALA A 321 0.19 -27.30 22.24
CA ALA A 321 -0.33 -26.26 23.13
C ALA A 321 -0.55 -26.66 24.60
N PRO A 322 -0.98 -27.88 24.99
CA PRO A 322 -1.43 -28.16 26.36
C PRO A 322 -0.39 -27.89 27.44
N ILE A 323 0.87 -28.33 27.25
CA ILE A 323 1.94 -28.16 28.26
C ILE A 323 2.38 -26.69 28.37
N PRO A 324 2.70 -25.98 27.25
CA PRO A 324 3.05 -24.56 27.32
C PRO A 324 1.93 -23.70 27.90
N LEU A 325 0.67 -23.95 27.56
CA LEU A 325 -0.45 -23.24 28.12
C LEU A 325 -0.62 -23.50 29.61
N ALA A 326 -0.36 -24.74 30.08
CA ALA A 326 -0.36 -25.04 31.50
C ALA A 326 0.72 -24.25 32.26
N LEU A 327 1.95 -24.23 31.72
CA LEU A 327 3.07 -23.43 32.24
C LEU A 327 2.77 -21.93 32.25
N GLN A 328 2.28 -21.40 31.14
CA GLN A 328 1.91 -20.02 31.00
C GLN A 328 0.84 -19.59 31.99
N PHE A 329 -0.18 -20.42 32.15
CA PHE A 329 -1.31 -20.13 33.00
C PHE A 329 -0.95 -20.26 34.50
N ALA A 330 -0.23 -21.31 34.88
CA ALA A 330 0.26 -21.48 36.25
C ALA A 330 1.22 -20.34 36.63
N GLY A 331 2.15 -20.00 35.74
CA GLY A 331 3.07 -18.88 35.91
C GLY A 331 2.35 -17.56 36.19
N LEU A 332 1.38 -17.18 35.34
CA LEU A 332 0.61 -15.95 35.49
C LEU A 332 -0.20 -15.90 36.80
N LEU A 333 -0.74 -17.04 37.24
CA LEU A 333 -1.52 -17.10 38.50
C LEU A 333 -0.65 -16.92 39.73
N ILE A 334 0.51 -17.57 39.74
CA ILE A 334 1.49 -17.46 40.83
C ILE A 334 2.03 -16.03 40.90
N GLU A 335 2.53 -15.50 39.78
CA GLU A 335 3.11 -14.16 39.69
C GLU A 335 2.11 -13.05 40.07
N SER A 336 0.84 -13.22 39.74
CA SER A 336 -0.21 -12.23 40.04
C SER A 336 -0.77 -12.29 41.45
N THR A 337 -0.21 -13.13 42.34
CA THR A 337 -0.69 -13.29 43.71
C THR A 337 0.21 -12.52 44.69
N PRO A 338 -0.28 -11.45 45.36
CA PRO A 338 0.56 -10.60 46.22
C PRO A 338 1.20 -11.32 47.39
N ALA A 339 0.58 -12.40 47.87
CA ALA A 339 1.06 -13.20 49.02
C ALA A 339 2.12 -14.25 48.63
N ALA A 340 2.33 -14.51 47.34
CA ALA A 340 3.22 -15.58 46.86
C ALA A 340 4.66 -15.06 46.57
N ALA A 341 5.25 -14.35 47.52
CA ALA A 341 6.57 -13.71 47.31
C ALA A 341 7.68 -14.71 46.98
N THR A 342 7.70 -15.88 47.63
CA THR A 342 8.73 -16.92 47.41
C THR A 342 8.50 -17.73 46.15
N ALA A 343 7.23 -17.91 45.74
CA ALA A 343 6.87 -18.67 44.55
C ALA A 343 6.82 -17.80 43.26
N ALA A 344 6.68 -16.47 43.36
CA ALA A 344 6.61 -15.55 42.21
C ALA A 344 7.77 -15.70 41.21
N PRO A 345 9.05 -15.85 41.62
CA PRO A 345 10.15 -16.10 40.68
C PRO A 345 9.98 -17.37 39.83
N PHE A 346 9.40 -18.41 40.42
CA PHE A 346 9.10 -19.64 39.69
C PHE A 346 7.92 -19.44 38.73
N GLY A 347 6.94 -18.62 39.12
CA GLY A 347 5.83 -18.21 38.26
C GLY A 347 6.33 -17.49 36.99
N SER A 348 7.20 -16.52 37.17
CA SER A 348 7.85 -15.77 36.08
C SER A 348 8.69 -16.69 35.21
N ALA A 349 9.46 -17.60 35.77
CA ALA A 349 10.22 -18.61 35.04
C ALA A 349 9.34 -19.54 34.20
N MET A 350 8.21 -20.02 34.78
CA MET A 350 7.22 -20.84 34.04
C MET A 350 6.66 -20.08 32.83
N HIS A 351 6.30 -18.80 33.05
CA HIS A 351 5.83 -17.93 31.99
C HIS A 351 6.84 -17.77 30.85
N SER A 352 8.10 -17.48 31.17
CA SER A 352 9.19 -17.29 30.20
C SER A 352 9.49 -18.59 29.44
N VAL A 353 9.55 -19.74 30.13
CA VAL A 353 9.88 -21.04 29.52
C VAL A 353 8.73 -21.57 28.66
N ALA A 354 7.47 -21.18 28.89
CA ALA A 354 6.32 -21.64 28.13
C ALA A 354 6.47 -21.37 26.62
N GLY A 355 7.04 -20.23 26.23
CA GLY A 355 7.31 -19.89 24.83
C GLY A 355 8.30 -20.85 24.17
N TYR A 356 9.41 -21.14 24.83
CA TYR A 356 10.42 -22.11 24.35
C TYR A 356 9.87 -23.54 24.29
N ALA A 357 9.10 -23.94 25.30
CA ALA A 357 8.43 -25.24 25.35
C ALA A 357 7.45 -25.42 24.19
N PHE A 358 6.68 -24.36 23.86
CA PHE A 358 5.78 -24.39 22.71
C PHE A 358 6.54 -24.57 21.39
N LEU A 359 7.62 -23.84 21.15
CA LEU A 359 8.46 -23.98 19.97
C LEU A 359 8.98 -25.41 19.81
N ILE A 360 9.53 -25.96 20.89
CA ILE A 360 10.11 -27.32 20.90
C ILE A 360 9.02 -28.37 20.65
N LEU A 361 7.88 -28.29 21.37
CA LEU A 361 6.77 -29.23 21.22
C LEU A 361 6.08 -29.13 19.87
N PHE A 362 5.99 -27.93 19.28
CA PHE A 362 5.45 -27.73 17.96
C PHE A 362 6.35 -28.36 16.88
N ALA A 363 7.66 -28.13 16.97
CA ALA A 363 8.62 -28.78 16.08
C ALA A 363 8.63 -30.32 16.23
N LEU A 364 8.44 -30.84 17.46
CA LEU A 364 8.26 -32.27 17.71
C LEU A 364 6.97 -32.83 17.10
N ALA A 365 5.86 -32.08 17.18
CA ALA A 365 4.58 -32.45 16.57
C ALA A 365 4.67 -32.48 15.03
N LEU A 366 5.31 -31.48 14.43
CA LEU A 366 5.53 -31.43 12.98
C LEU A 366 6.43 -32.59 12.50
N SER A 367 7.47 -32.94 13.26
CA SER A 367 8.42 -34.01 12.93
C SER A 367 8.02 -35.41 13.41
N ALA A 368 6.79 -35.59 13.89
CA ALA A 368 6.28 -36.90 14.29
C ALA A 368 6.12 -37.85 13.08
N HIS A 369 6.28 -39.15 13.26
CA HIS A 369 6.02 -40.16 12.25
C HIS A 369 4.55 -40.11 11.81
N GLY A 370 4.32 -40.01 10.49
CA GLY A 370 2.98 -39.77 9.96
C GLY A 370 2.42 -38.39 10.28
N GLY A 371 3.21 -37.46 10.76
CA GLY A 371 2.84 -36.09 11.07
C GLY A 371 2.82 -35.16 9.83
N ALA A 372 2.53 -33.89 10.09
CA ALA A 372 2.41 -32.88 9.05
C ALA A 372 3.69 -32.68 8.22
N GLY A 373 4.86 -32.83 8.85
CA GLY A 373 6.16 -32.72 8.17
C GLY A 373 6.34 -33.73 7.04
N GLU A 374 5.96 -35.00 7.29
CA GLU A 374 6.06 -36.07 6.30
C GLU A 374 4.97 -35.98 5.24
N ARG A 375 3.70 -35.91 5.68
CA ARG A 375 2.54 -36.04 4.79
C ARG A 375 2.25 -34.78 3.99
N GLN A 376 2.41 -33.61 4.61
CA GLN A 376 1.97 -32.35 4.03
C GLN A 376 3.13 -31.47 3.55
N LEU A 377 4.25 -31.46 4.30
CA LEU A 377 5.40 -30.61 3.98
C LEU A 377 6.46 -31.32 3.12
N GLY A 378 6.36 -32.66 2.97
CA GLY A 378 7.30 -33.45 2.16
C GLY A 378 8.71 -33.52 2.72
N TRP A 379 8.87 -33.42 4.05
CA TRP A 379 10.19 -33.51 4.69
C TRP A 379 10.75 -34.94 4.63
N SER A 380 12.03 -35.04 4.38
CA SER A 380 12.69 -36.36 4.39
C SER A 380 12.74 -36.96 5.80
N LEU A 381 12.72 -38.29 5.89
CA LEU A 381 12.82 -38.98 7.16
C LEU A 381 14.12 -38.62 7.91
N SER A 382 15.21 -38.36 7.20
CA SER A 382 16.48 -37.92 7.79
C SER A 382 16.37 -36.53 8.43
N THR A 383 15.69 -35.60 7.76
CA THR A 383 15.41 -34.25 8.30
C THR A 383 14.56 -34.34 9.56
N MET A 384 13.46 -35.11 9.51
CA MET A 384 12.54 -35.24 10.66
C MET A 384 13.24 -35.89 11.86
N THR A 385 14.02 -36.94 11.66
CA THR A 385 14.79 -37.60 12.75
C THR A 385 15.83 -36.64 13.34
N SER A 386 16.47 -35.83 12.53
CA SER A 386 17.43 -34.82 12.99
C SER A 386 16.75 -33.74 13.83
N ILE A 387 15.62 -33.18 13.37
CA ILE A 387 14.80 -32.21 14.13
C ILE A 387 14.34 -32.82 15.44
N ARG A 388 13.77 -34.02 15.42
CA ARG A 388 13.26 -34.69 16.61
C ARG A 388 14.34 -34.92 17.69
N ARG A 389 15.51 -35.40 17.31
CA ARG A 389 16.64 -35.58 18.24
C ARG A 389 17.12 -34.27 18.83
N ALA A 390 17.19 -33.21 18.02
CA ALA A 390 17.58 -31.89 18.44
C ALA A 390 16.55 -31.30 19.43
N MET A 391 15.26 -31.41 19.14
CA MET A 391 14.20 -30.90 19.99
C MET A 391 14.13 -31.67 21.32
N LEU A 392 14.34 -32.97 21.33
CA LEU A 392 14.41 -33.76 22.56
C LEU A 392 15.63 -33.36 23.41
N ALA A 393 16.78 -33.10 22.79
CA ALA A 393 17.95 -32.59 23.51
C ALA A 393 17.73 -31.19 24.10
N LEU A 394 17.05 -30.29 23.38
CA LEU A 394 16.66 -28.98 23.91
C LEU A 394 15.63 -29.12 25.04
N ALA A 395 14.64 -30.00 24.91
CA ALA A 395 13.67 -30.26 25.97
C ALA A 395 14.33 -30.80 27.26
N ALA A 396 15.32 -31.66 27.14
CA ALA A 396 15.98 -32.27 28.29
C ALA A 396 17.08 -31.41 28.93
N GLY A 397 17.78 -30.59 28.16
CA GLY A 397 18.92 -29.82 28.67
C GLY A 397 18.66 -28.30 28.71
N PHE A 398 18.12 -27.74 27.64
CA PHE A 398 17.93 -26.29 27.53
C PHE A 398 16.77 -25.79 28.40
N LEU A 399 15.58 -26.44 28.34
CA LEU A 399 14.40 -25.95 29.10
C LEU A 399 14.64 -25.96 30.63
N PRO A 400 15.16 -26.99 31.26
CA PRO A 400 15.45 -26.95 32.69
C PRO A 400 16.51 -25.89 33.03
N ALA A 401 17.55 -25.75 32.20
CA ALA A 401 18.60 -24.76 32.45
C ALA A 401 18.05 -23.31 32.36
N ILE A 402 17.26 -22.99 31.36
CA ILE A 402 16.61 -21.66 31.24
C ILE A 402 15.59 -21.44 32.36
N PHE A 403 14.86 -22.49 32.80
CA PHE A 403 13.95 -22.37 33.92
C PHE A 403 14.69 -21.97 35.20
N VAL A 404 15.80 -22.66 35.51
CA VAL A 404 16.63 -22.32 36.65
C VAL A 404 17.21 -20.92 36.53
N ALA A 405 17.70 -20.54 35.33
CA ALA A 405 18.22 -19.19 35.07
C ALA A 405 17.18 -18.10 35.37
N GLN A 406 16.00 -18.24 34.80
CA GLN A 406 14.91 -17.24 34.93
C GLN A 406 14.38 -17.20 36.38
N ALA A 407 14.23 -18.35 37.04
CA ALA A 407 13.82 -18.38 38.41
C ALA A 407 14.84 -17.69 39.32
N SER A 408 16.13 -17.97 39.10
CA SER A 408 17.20 -17.40 39.92
C SER A 408 17.41 -15.89 39.70
N LEU A 409 17.26 -15.40 38.48
CA LEU A 409 17.34 -13.94 38.19
C LEU A 409 16.22 -13.13 38.83
N ASN A 410 15.04 -13.73 39.01
CA ASN A 410 13.90 -13.04 39.60
C ASN A 410 13.83 -13.22 41.15
N MET A 411 14.84 -13.85 41.76
CA MET A 411 14.95 -13.99 43.22
C MET A 411 15.72 -12.82 43.84
N ASP A 412 15.04 -11.66 43.95
CA ASP A 412 15.64 -10.47 44.52
C ASP A 412 16.08 -10.66 46.00
N GLY A 413 17.27 -10.18 46.32
CA GLY A 413 17.82 -10.16 47.69
C GLY A 413 18.32 -11.51 48.22
N ILE A 414 18.31 -12.59 47.45
CA ILE A 414 18.88 -13.87 47.81
C ILE A 414 20.32 -13.96 47.31
N ALA A 415 21.28 -13.81 48.21
CA ALA A 415 22.69 -13.90 47.83
C ALA A 415 23.00 -15.23 47.16
N GLY A 416 23.63 -15.20 45.98
CA GLY A 416 24.03 -16.33 45.15
C GLY A 416 23.04 -16.78 44.08
N SER A 417 21.88 -16.13 43.97
CA SER A 417 20.91 -16.40 42.89
C SER A 417 21.45 -16.03 41.53
N GLU A 418 22.17 -14.93 41.44
CA GLU A 418 22.78 -14.43 40.20
C GLU A 418 23.85 -15.38 39.68
N GLU A 419 24.71 -15.95 40.56
CA GLU A 419 25.74 -16.90 40.17
C GLU A 419 25.12 -18.20 39.63
N ILE A 420 24.04 -18.70 40.28
CA ILE A 420 23.29 -19.86 39.77
C ILE A 420 22.66 -19.57 38.41
N ALA A 421 22.07 -18.38 38.24
CA ALA A 421 21.51 -17.95 36.97
C ALA A 421 22.57 -17.95 35.84
N ARG A 422 23.76 -17.39 36.12
CA ARG A 422 24.90 -17.40 35.20
C ARG A 422 25.27 -18.79 34.74
N TRP A 423 25.50 -19.71 35.69
CA TRP A 423 25.85 -21.09 35.37
C TRP A 423 24.75 -21.80 34.57
N ALA A 424 23.49 -21.57 34.95
CA ALA A 424 22.35 -22.12 34.23
C ALA A 424 22.28 -21.61 32.77
N VAL A 425 22.51 -20.30 32.55
CA VAL A 425 22.59 -19.71 31.21
C VAL A 425 23.75 -20.33 30.40
N ILE A 426 24.92 -20.47 31.00
CA ILE A 426 26.08 -21.12 30.34
C ILE A 426 25.73 -22.54 29.91
N VAL A 427 25.14 -23.34 30.79
CA VAL A 427 24.68 -24.71 30.48
C VAL A 427 23.67 -24.71 29.34
N ALA A 428 22.66 -23.83 29.39
CA ALA A 428 21.68 -23.69 28.31
C ALA A 428 22.34 -23.36 26.97
N LEU A 429 23.30 -22.45 26.94
CA LEU A 429 24.05 -22.04 25.74
C LEU A 429 24.96 -23.15 25.22
N LEU A 430 25.60 -23.93 26.08
CA LEU A 430 26.38 -25.09 25.68
C LEU A 430 25.52 -26.20 25.05
N VAL A 431 24.33 -26.45 25.64
CA VAL A 431 23.34 -27.36 25.03
C VAL A 431 22.89 -26.84 23.67
N LEU A 432 22.59 -25.54 23.58
CA LEU A 432 22.18 -24.90 22.33
C LEU A 432 23.31 -24.97 21.27
N THR A 433 24.58 -24.78 21.66
CA THR A 433 25.74 -24.93 20.79
C THR A 433 25.82 -26.36 20.23
N ALA A 434 25.71 -27.37 21.09
CA ALA A 434 25.80 -28.79 20.68
C ALA A 434 24.63 -29.16 19.73
N VAL A 435 23.44 -28.64 20.00
CA VAL A 435 22.25 -28.88 19.17
C VAL A 435 22.37 -28.14 17.84
N SER A 436 22.73 -26.85 17.84
CA SER A 436 22.92 -26.06 16.62
C SER A 436 23.99 -26.64 15.70
N ALA A 437 25.13 -27.04 16.25
CA ALA A 437 26.20 -27.68 15.47
C ALA A 437 25.75 -28.98 14.80
N ARG A 438 24.80 -29.70 15.40
CA ARG A 438 24.27 -30.97 14.82
C ARG A 438 23.14 -30.70 13.81
N ILE A 439 22.19 -29.84 14.15
CA ILE A 439 20.99 -29.62 13.32
C ILE A 439 21.31 -28.87 12.03
N PHE A 440 22.27 -27.94 12.08
CA PHE A 440 22.71 -27.17 10.92
C PHE A 440 23.88 -27.80 10.15
N ARG A 441 24.32 -29.00 10.50
CA ARG A 441 25.40 -29.64 9.80
C ARG A 441 25.13 -29.84 8.31
N PRO A 442 25.98 -29.37 7.39
CA PRO A 442 25.69 -29.37 5.96
C PRO A 442 25.46 -30.75 5.34
N SER A 443 26.09 -31.79 5.92
CA SER A 443 26.04 -33.17 5.39
C SER A 443 24.77 -33.95 5.78
N HIS A 444 24.21 -33.71 6.96
CA HIS A 444 23.10 -34.49 7.54
C HIS A 444 22.06 -33.64 8.28
N GLY A 445 22.20 -32.31 8.27
CA GLY A 445 21.29 -31.40 8.92
C GLY A 445 20.05 -31.10 8.09
N VAL A 446 19.24 -30.18 8.61
CA VAL A 446 17.96 -29.76 8.01
C VAL A 446 18.12 -29.23 6.58
N PHE A 447 19.21 -28.55 6.27
CA PHE A 447 19.49 -28.00 4.94
C PHE A 447 20.19 -28.95 3.96
N SER A 448 20.52 -30.17 4.37
CA SER A 448 21.23 -31.14 3.51
C SER A 448 20.48 -31.41 2.20
N GLY A 449 19.15 -31.54 2.23
CA GLY A 449 18.32 -31.75 1.04
C GLY A 449 18.31 -30.53 0.09
N VAL A 450 18.26 -29.32 0.64
CA VAL A 450 18.31 -28.09 -0.14
C VAL A 450 19.67 -27.87 -0.81
N ILE A 451 20.75 -28.19 -0.08
CA ILE A 451 22.13 -28.11 -0.57
C ILE A 451 22.34 -29.12 -1.70
N ALA A 452 21.83 -30.35 -1.54
CA ALA A 452 21.92 -31.39 -2.55
C ALA A 452 21.14 -31.06 -3.83
N ALA A 453 19.96 -30.46 -3.68
CA ALA A 453 19.11 -30.05 -4.81
C ALA A 453 19.70 -28.86 -5.61
N ASN A 454 20.40 -27.92 -4.94
CA ASN A 454 20.98 -26.73 -5.56
C ASN A 454 22.43 -26.48 -5.12
N PRO A 455 23.41 -27.20 -5.67
CA PRO A 455 24.82 -27.11 -5.25
C PRO A 455 25.45 -25.74 -5.56
N THR A 456 24.95 -25.01 -6.55
CA THR A 456 25.39 -23.64 -6.95
C THR A 456 24.56 -22.52 -6.32
N GLY A 457 23.57 -22.84 -5.50
CA GLY A 457 22.72 -21.85 -4.84
C GLY A 457 23.47 -21.11 -3.72
N LEU A 458 22.99 -19.89 -3.38
CA LEU A 458 23.58 -19.05 -2.32
C LEU A 458 23.71 -19.78 -0.98
N ILE A 459 22.72 -20.60 -0.61
CA ILE A 459 22.76 -21.41 0.62
C ILE A 459 23.91 -22.41 0.59
N SER A 460 24.19 -22.99 -0.57
CA SER A 460 25.30 -23.96 -0.74
C SER A 460 26.68 -23.27 -0.76
N ILE A 461 26.79 -22.12 -1.44
CA ILE A 461 28.03 -21.33 -1.52
C ILE A 461 28.39 -20.74 -0.15
N LEU A 462 27.42 -20.16 0.56
CA LEU A 462 27.62 -19.53 1.86
C LEU A 462 27.60 -20.55 3.04
N ARG A 463 27.53 -21.86 2.77
CA ARG A 463 27.45 -22.88 3.82
C ARG A 463 28.53 -22.78 4.92
N PRO A 464 29.81 -22.45 4.65
CA PRO A 464 30.78 -22.35 5.73
C PRO A 464 30.49 -21.18 6.64
N VAL A 465 29.98 -20.06 6.09
CA VAL A 465 29.70 -18.85 6.84
C VAL A 465 28.48 -19.06 7.76
N TRP A 466 27.31 -19.39 7.19
CA TRP A 466 26.10 -19.53 8.01
C TRP A 466 26.20 -20.69 9.00
N TYR A 467 26.85 -21.79 8.64
CA TYR A 467 27.05 -22.90 9.56
C TYR A 467 27.95 -22.51 10.75
N SER A 468 29.07 -21.81 10.47
CA SER A 468 29.96 -21.32 11.54
C SER A 468 29.22 -20.34 12.45
N VAL A 469 28.46 -19.42 11.89
CA VAL A 469 27.65 -18.47 12.70
C VAL A 469 26.63 -19.21 13.56
N CYS A 470 25.83 -20.10 13.00
CA CYS A 470 24.80 -20.82 13.75
C CYS A 470 25.40 -21.75 14.84
N ALA A 471 26.56 -22.34 14.58
CA ALA A 471 27.20 -23.26 15.52
C ALA A 471 27.98 -22.53 16.61
N LEU A 472 28.71 -21.45 16.27
CA LEU A 472 29.64 -20.77 17.20
C LEU A 472 28.96 -19.64 17.98
N LEU A 473 27.90 -19.02 17.48
CA LEU A 473 27.24 -17.92 18.15
C LEU A 473 26.81 -18.27 19.60
N PRO A 474 26.13 -19.40 19.88
CA PRO A 474 25.79 -19.74 21.24
C PRO A 474 27.02 -20.00 22.13
N ALA A 475 28.12 -20.52 21.55
CA ALA A 475 29.37 -20.74 22.29
C ALA A 475 30.04 -19.39 22.67
N VAL A 476 30.04 -18.42 21.74
CA VAL A 476 30.55 -17.07 22.01
C VAL A 476 29.70 -16.39 23.08
N LEU A 477 28.39 -16.58 23.06
CA LEU A 477 27.50 -16.07 24.11
C LEU A 477 27.76 -16.74 25.47
N ALA A 478 28.09 -18.04 25.49
CA ALA A 478 28.44 -18.71 26.73
C ALA A 478 29.74 -18.13 27.32
N LEU A 479 30.74 -17.82 26.47
CA LEU A 479 31.94 -17.11 26.88
C LEU A 479 31.62 -15.68 27.37
N GLY A 480 30.72 -14.99 26.68
CA GLY A 480 30.24 -13.68 27.13
C GLY A 480 29.55 -13.73 28.50
N ALA A 481 28.69 -14.72 28.74
CA ALA A 481 28.05 -14.93 30.05
C ALA A 481 29.08 -15.24 31.15
N ALA A 482 30.13 -16.00 30.82
CA ALA A 482 31.28 -16.21 31.71
C ALA A 482 32.07 -14.92 32.01
N ALA A 483 32.15 -14.01 31.05
CA ALA A 483 32.79 -12.71 31.19
C ALA A 483 31.90 -11.66 31.88
N GLY A 484 30.64 -12.02 32.24
CA GLY A 484 29.71 -11.15 32.98
C GLY A 484 28.60 -10.52 32.17
N TYR A 485 28.37 -10.93 30.91
CA TYR A 485 27.30 -10.43 30.04
C TYR A 485 26.11 -11.38 30.03
N VAL A 486 25.52 -11.66 31.19
CA VAL A 486 24.44 -12.67 31.32
C VAL A 486 23.12 -12.16 30.75
N ILE A 487 22.76 -10.90 31.00
CA ILE A 487 21.53 -10.29 30.47
C ILE A 487 21.61 -10.21 28.94
N THR A 488 22.76 -9.80 28.40
CA THR A 488 23.00 -9.82 26.94
C THR A 488 22.83 -11.22 26.36
N ALA A 489 23.36 -12.25 27.01
CA ALA A 489 23.25 -13.62 26.56
C ALA A 489 21.80 -14.09 26.54
N ILE A 490 21.00 -13.77 27.55
CA ILE A 490 19.57 -14.11 27.62
C ILE A 490 18.78 -13.38 26.51
N THR A 491 18.99 -12.08 26.35
CA THR A 491 18.32 -11.29 25.30
C THR A 491 18.60 -11.87 23.91
N VAL A 492 19.86 -12.24 23.64
CA VAL A 492 20.23 -12.87 22.36
C VAL A 492 19.61 -14.26 22.22
N ILE A 493 19.51 -15.07 23.29
CA ILE A 493 18.81 -16.37 23.27
C ILE A 493 17.35 -16.18 22.86
N GLU A 494 16.65 -15.20 23.42
CA GLU A 494 15.26 -14.91 23.09
C GLU A 494 15.10 -14.53 21.61
N ASN A 495 15.99 -13.69 21.08
CA ASN A 495 15.97 -13.29 19.67
C ASN A 495 16.33 -14.45 18.73
N ILE A 496 17.25 -15.34 19.13
CA ILE A 496 17.51 -16.60 18.43
C ILE A 496 16.25 -17.48 18.40
N ALA A 497 15.55 -17.63 19.53
CA ALA A 497 14.30 -18.40 19.59
C ALA A 497 13.20 -17.81 18.70
N ARG A 498 13.03 -16.49 18.70
CA ARG A 498 12.13 -15.77 17.77
C ARG A 498 12.54 -16.01 16.32
N SER A 499 13.83 -16.02 16.01
CA SER A 499 14.37 -16.33 14.66
C SER A 499 14.05 -17.76 14.23
N TYR A 500 14.10 -18.73 15.12
CA TYR A 500 13.68 -20.11 14.80
C TYR A 500 12.20 -20.21 14.44
N TRP A 501 11.32 -19.41 15.05
CA TRP A 501 9.94 -19.29 14.65
C TRP A 501 9.80 -18.79 13.21
N VAL A 502 10.53 -17.73 12.86
CA VAL A 502 10.52 -17.17 11.50
C VAL A 502 11.02 -18.20 10.48
N ILE A 503 12.11 -18.92 10.80
CA ILE A 503 12.68 -19.96 9.92
C ILE A 503 11.71 -21.14 9.76
N LEU A 504 11.03 -21.54 10.83
CA LEU A 504 10.05 -22.62 10.80
C LEU A 504 8.84 -22.24 9.95
N LEU A 505 8.30 -21.02 10.13
CA LEU A 505 7.22 -20.49 9.31
C LEU A 505 7.62 -20.35 7.84
N LEU A 506 8.87 -19.97 7.58
CA LEU A 506 9.42 -19.93 6.22
C LEU A 506 9.45 -21.33 5.59
N ALA A 507 9.89 -22.35 6.32
CA ALA A 507 9.92 -23.73 5.83
C ALA A 507 8.51 -24.25 5.48
N VAL A 508 7.52 -23.94 6.32
CA VAL A 508 6.10 -24.23 6.04
C VAL A 508 5.62 -23.45 4.81
N GLY A 509 5.94 -22.16 4.72
CA GLY A 509 5.58 -21.29 3.60
C GLY A 509 6.16 -21.76 2.26
N ILE A 510 7.44 -22.19 2.23
CA ILE A 510 8.08 -22.75 1.02
C ILE A 510 7.35 -24.03 0.57
N SER A 511 7.00 -24.90 1.53
CA SER A 511 6.28 -26.14 1.23
C SER A 511 4.86 -25.88 0.71
N ALA A 512 4.17 -24.86 1.26
CA ALA A 512 2.87 -24.41 0.79
C ALA A 512 2.95 -23.80 -0.62
N LEU A 513 3.98 -22.99 -0.88
CA LEU A 513 4.17 -22.31 -2.17
C LEU A 513 4.28 -23.29 -3.33
N GLY A 514 4.92 -24.45 -3.13
CA GLY A 514 5.01 -25.50 -4.13
C GLY A 514 3.63 -26.02 -4.62
N ARG A 515 2.58 -25.87 -3.80
CA ARG A 515 1.21 -26.32 -4.10
C ARG A 515 0.27 -25.22 -4.55
N ILE A 516 0.61 -23.96 -4.25
CA ILE A 516 -0.22 -22.78 -4.60
C ILE A 516 -0.32 -22.62 -6.12
N GLY A 517 0.72 -22.96 -6.88
CA GLY A 517 0.74 -22.83 -8.34
C GLY A 517 -0.39 -23.60 -9.00
N GLY A 518 -0.52 -24.90 -8.69
CA GLY A 518 -1.59 -25.74 -9.21
C GLY A 518 -2.98 -25.31 -8.71
N ALA A 519 -3.12 -25.00 -7.41
CA ALA A 519 -4.39 -24.55 -6.84
C ALA A 519 -4.86 -23.21 -7.45
N ALA A 520 -3.95 -22.34 -7.83
CA ALA A 520 -4.30 -21.10 -8.49
C ALA A 520 -4.82 -21.32 -9.91
N LEU A 521 -4.21 -22.25 -10.66
CA LEU A 521 -4.70 -22.62 -12.00
C LEU A 521 -6.11 -23.18 -11.95
N ASP A 522 -6.40 -24.08 -11.00
CA ASP A 522 -7.72 -24.69 -10.81
C ASP A 522 -8.77 -23.64 -10.36
N ARG A 523 -8.42 -22.80 -9.38
CA ARG A 523 -9.37 -21.80 -8.84
C ARG A 523 -9.73 -20.70 -9.83
N PHE A 524 -8.81 -20.34 -10.72
CA PHE A 524 -9.08 -19.34 -11.75
C PHE A 524 -9.65 -19.94 -13.03
N ASP A 525 -9.95 -21.23 -13.04
CA ASP A 525 -10.44 -21.98 -14.22
C ASP A 525 -9.54 -21.81 -15.45
N LEU A 526 -8.25 -21.77 -15.19
CA LEU A 526 -7.22 -21.58 -16.22
C LEU A 526 -6.62 -22.92 -16.67
N ALA A 527 -6.86 -24.00 -15.94
CA ALA A 527 -6.40 -25.33 -16.26
C ALA A 527 -7.02 -25.78 -17.59
N GLY A 528 -6.16 -26.10 -18.55
CA GLY A 528 -6.59 -26.51 -19.90
C GLY A 528 -6.97 -25.35 -20.86
N GLN A 529 -7.06 -24.10 -20.39
CA GLN A 529 -7.27 -22.94 -21.26
C GLN A 529 -5.94 -22.28 -21.72
N LEU A 530 -4.84 -22.64 -21.07
CA LEU A 530 -3.50 -22.17 -21.37
C LEU A 530 -2.75 -23.18 -22.24
N GLU A 531 -1.91 -22.70 -23.16
CA GLU A 531 -0.92 -23.55 -23.78
C GLU A 531 0.07 -24.04 -22.71
N ALA A 532 0.57 -25.28 -22.80
CA ALA A 532 1.47 -25.88 -21.81
C ALA A 532 2.71 -25.00 -21.47
N ARG A 533 3.19 -24.21 -22.43
CA ARG A 533 4.27 -23.24 -22.22
C ARG A 533 3.84 -22.02 -21.40
N GLU A 534 2.61 -21.56 -21.54
CA GLU A 534 2.06 -20.42 -20.76
C GLU A 534 1.76 -20.86 -19.34
N GLU A 535 1.24 -22.06 -19.17
CA GLU A 535 0.98 -22.68 -17.87
C GLU A 535 2.27 -22.83 -17.05
N ALA A 536 3.32 -23.39 -17.64
CA ALA A 536 4.63 -23.52 -17.00
C ALA A 536 5.24 -22.13 -16.63
N ARG A 537 5.11 -21.14 -17.50
CA ARG A 537 5.57 -19.76 -17.20
C ARG A 537 4.80 -19.12 -16.08
N PHE A 538 3.50 -19.31 -16.02
CA PHE A 538 2.65 -18.78 -14.94
C PHE A 538 3.02 -19.40 -13.60
N GLU A 539 3.18 -20.72 -13.55
CA GLU A 539 3.65 -21.39 -12.33
C GLU A 539 5.02 -20.88 -11.88
N ASP A 540 5.97 -20.71 -12.79
CA ASP A 540 7.30 -20.19 -12.47
C ASP A 540 7.25 -18.74 -11.96
N GLN A 541 6.42 -17.89 -12.57
CA GLN A 541 6.23 -16.50 -12.13
C GLN A 541 5.56 -16.45 -10.75
N LEU A 542 4.52 -17.27 -10.53
CA LEU A 542 3.83 -17.34 -9.25
C LEU A 542 4.76 -17.87 -8.14
N ARG A 543 5.57 -18.90 -8.44
CA ARG A 543 6.59 -19.41 -7.52
C ARG A 543 7.70 -18.39 -7.26
N SER A 544 8.11 -17.61 -8.27
CA SER A 544 9.11 -16.56 -8.12
C SER A 544 8.60 -15.43 -7.25
N PHE A 545 7.39 -14.94 -7.54
CA PHE A 545 6.72 -13.91 -6.74
C PHE A 545 6.48 -14.39 -5.29
N GLY A 546 6.01 -15.62 -5.12
CA GLY A 546 5.82 -16.22 -3.80
C GLY A 546 7.11 -16.33 -3.01
N ARG A 547 8.25 -16.69 -3.65
CA ARG A 547 9.58 -16.68 -3.01
C ARG A 547 9.99 -15.28 -2.59
N LEU A 548 9.73 -14.25 -3.42
CA LEU A 548 10.00 -12.86 -3.05
C LEU A 548 9.17 -12.43 -1.83
N LEU A 549 7.88 -12.76 -1.83
CA LEU A 549 6.99 -12.47 -0.70
C LEU A 549 7.46 -13.17 0.58
N LEU A 550 7.81 -14.45 0.48
CA LEU A 550 8.36 -15.20 1.62
C LEU A 550 9.71 -14.65 2.09
N ALA A 551 10.58 -14.23 1.18
CA ALA A 551 11.84 -13.56 1.54
C ALA A 551 11.58 -12.25 2.27
N PHE A 552 10.63 -11.43 1.78
CA PHE A 552 10.23 -10.19 2.44
C PHE A 552 9.66 -10.44 3.84
N VAL A 553 8.72 -11.38 3.98
CA VAL A 553 8.14 -11.77 5.28
C VAL A 553 9.22 -12.29 6.22
N THR A 554 10.18 -13.04 5.71
CA THR A 554 11.31 -13.56 6.51
C THR A 554 12.22 -12.43 7.00
N VAL A 555 12.58 -11.50 6.12
CA VAL A 555 13.41 -10.33 6.51
C VAL A 555 12.66 -9.45 7.51
N ALA A 556 11.38 -9.18 7.26
CA ALA A 556 10.54 -8.42 8.19
C ALA A 556 10.38 -9.13 9.55
N GLY A 557 10.18 -10.45 9.52
CA GLY A 557 10.09 -11.27 10.73
C GLY A 557 11.41 -11.33 11.52
N LEU A 558 12.55 -11.43 10.82
CA LEU A 558 13.87 -11.34 11.46
C LEU A 558 14.13 -9.94 12.02
N ALA A 559 13.82 -8.88 11.27
CA ALA A 559 13.92 -7.51 11.77
C ALA A 559 13.06 -7.30 13.02
N TRP A 560 11.83 -7.83 13.04
CA TRP A 560 10.99 -7.82 14.23
C TRP A 560 11.59 -8.64 15.37
N ALA A 561 12.14 -9.82 15.10
CA ALA A 561 12.76 -10.68 16.11
C ALA A 561 13.98 -10.03 16.77
N TRP A 562 14.75 -9.22 16.02
CA TRP A 562 15.96 -8.55 16.47
C TRP A 562 15.77 -7.06 16.79
N ASN A 563 14.52 -6.59 16.84
CA ASN A 563 14.19 -5.19 17.07
C ASN A 563 14.78 -4.65 18.38
N ASP A 564 14.83 -5.47 19.42
CA ASP A 564 15.38 -5.10 20.72
C ASP A 564 16.92 -4.90 20.69
N LEU A 565 17.60 -5.51 19.72
CA LEU A 565 19.06 -5.45 19.54
C LEU A 565 19.50 -4.43 18.47
N ILE A 566 18.58 -4.01 17.57
CA ILE A 566 18.88 -3.03 16.51
C ILE A 566 19.48 -1.72 17.10
N PRO A 567 18.99 -1.14 18.21
CA PRO A 567 19.58 0.03 18.81
C PRO A 567 21.04 -0.18 19.24
N ALA A 568 21.38 -1.35 19.78
CA ALA A 568 22.75 -1.68 20.20
C ALA A 568 23.73 -1.76 19.01
N PHE A 569 23.24 -2.15 17.83
CA PHE A 569 23.99 -2.07 16.58
C PHE A 569 23.92 -0.68 15.92
N GLY A 570 23.29 0.28 16.58
CA GLY A 570 23.13 1.64 16.09
C GLY A 570 24.43 2.33 15.68
N ILE A 571 25.53 1.98 16.32
CA ILE A 571 26.88 2.45 15.97
C ILE A 571 27.22 2.10 14.52
N VAL A 572 26.98 0.87 14.09
CA VAL A 572 27.28 0.42 12.72
C VAL A 572 26.22 0.87 11.73
N SER A 573 24.93 0.78 12.10
CA SER A 573 23.84 1.14 11.21
C SER A 573 23.76 2.65 10.92
N ASN A 574 24.23 3.47 11.85
CA ASN A 574 24.26 4.93 11.74
C ASN A 574 25.62 5.46 11.21
N MET A 575 26.58 4.59 10.89
CA MET A 575 27.81 5.04 10.21
C MET A 575 27.44 5.74 8.89
N ALA A 576 27.90 6.98 8.76
CA ALA A 576 27.72 7.75 7.53
C ALA A 576 28.57 7.15 6.42
N VAL A 577 27.95 6.69 5.35
CA VAL A 577 28.65 6.25 4.14
C VAL A 577 29.06 7.47 3.32
N TRP A 578 28.14 8.45 3.18
CA TRP A 578 28.38 9.78 2.60
C TRP A 578 27.38 10.78 3.17
N THR A 579 27.59 12.05 2.84
CA THR A 579 26.70 13.14 3.26
C THR A 579 26.05 13.80 2.04
N VAL A 580 24.75 14.03 2.11
CA VAL A 580 23.98 14.75 1.08
C VAL A 580 23.73 16.17 1.61
N ALA A 581 23.89 17.17 0.75
CA ALA A 581 23.56 18.56 1.09
C ALA A 581 22.05 18.71 1.21
N ALA A 582 21.57 19.24 2.34
CA ALA A 582 20.14 19.39 2.61
C ALA A 582 19.54 20.70 2.05
N GLY A 583 20.11 21.28 0.97
CA GLY A 583 19.75 22.55 0.34
C GLY A 583 20.76 23.67 0.62
N GLU A 584 20.64 24.79 -0.07
CA GLU A 584 21.53 25.96 0.15
C GLU A 584 21.42 26.47 1.59
N GLY A 585 22.52 26.41 2.34
CA GLY A 585 22.61 26.85 3.75
C GLY A 585 22.16 25.83 4.81
N SER A 586 21.76 24.60 4.45
CA SER A 586 21.32 23.59 5.41
C SER A 586 22.44 22.64 5.83
N ALA A 587 22.35 22.09 7.05
CA ALA A 587 23.28 21.09 7.57
C ALA A 587 23.30 19.83 6.65
N ARG A 588 24.49 19.27 6.41
CA ARG A 588 24.70 18.05 5.66
C ARG A 588 24.01 16.88 6.38
N VAL A 589 23.13 16.16 5.73
CA VAL A 589 22.47 14.97 6.27
C VAL A 589 23.29 13.74 5.89
N PRO A 590 23.72 12.92 6.87
CA PRO A 590 24.45 11.69 6.57
C PRO A 590 23.50 10.65 5.99
N VAL A 591 23.91 10.00 4.90
CA VAL A 591 23.31 8.75 4.40
C VAL A 591 24.01 7.61 5.10
N THR A 592 23.25 6.83 5.83
CA THR A 592 23.76 5.76 6.69
C THR A 592 23.89 4.43 5.94
N VAL A 593 24.63 3.47 6.51
CA VAL A 593 24.68 2.09 6.00
C VAL A 593 23.27 1.50 5.91
N ARG A 594 22.41 1.79 6.87
CA ARG A 594 21.01 1.37 6.86
C ARG A 594 20.25 1.87 5.64
N ASP A 595 20.40 3.16 5.31
CA ASP A 595 19.73 3.78 4.16
C ASP A 595 20.21 3.14 2.84
N ALA A 596 21.51 2.84 2.73
CA ALA A 596 22.09 2.14 1.58
C ALA A 596 21.56 0.70 1.43
N VAL A 597 21.42 -0.04 2.52
CA VAL A 597 20.86 -1.41 2.51
C VAL A 597 19.38 -1.38 2.07
N PHE A 598 18.57 -0.44 2.58
CA PHE A 598 17.19 -0.28 2.14
C PHE A 598 17.08 0.09 0.66
N CYS A 599 17.98 0.93 0.15
CA CYS A 599 18.03 1.24 -1.28
C CYS A 599 18.30 -0.01 -2.12
N VAL A 600 19.32 -0.80 -1.78
CA VAL A 600 19.64 -2.05 -2.48
C VAL A 600 18.45 -3.04 -2.42
N ALA A 601 17.83 -3.18 -1.25
CA ALA A 601 16.64 -4.03 -1.08
C ALA A 601 15.49 -3.55 -1.97
N THR A 602 15.23 -2.26 -2.04
CA THR A 602 14.22 -1.64 -2.91
C THR A 602 14.49 -1.96 -4.39
N VAL A 603 15.74 -1.83 -4.83
CA VAL A 603 16.13 -2.16 -6.21
C VAL A 603 15.87 -3.64 -6.52
N VAL A 604 16.27 -4.55 -5.62
CA VAL A 604 16.06 -6.00 -5.78
C VAL A 604 14.56 -6.33 -5.84
N VAL A 605 13.75 -5.74 -4.96
CA VAL A 605 12.29 -5.93 -4.95
C VAL A 605 11.67 -5.39 -6.24
N THR A 606 12.07 -4.19 -6.67
CA THR A 606 11.60 -3.59 -7.91
C THR A 606 11.91 -4.45 -9.12
N MET A 607 13.14 -4.95 -9.25
CA MET A 607 13.55 -5.86 -10.34
C MET A 607 12.70 -7.13 -10.36
N SER A 608 12.44 -7.72 -9.20
CA SER A 608 11.60 -8.93 -9.09
C SER A 608 10.13 -8.63 -9.44
N LEU A 609 9.58 -7.50 -8.99
CA LEU A 609 8.22 -7.07 -9.33
C LEU A 609 8.08 -6.82 -10.84
N VAL A 610 9.03 -6.13 -11.46
CA VAL A 610 9.03 -5.86 -12.92
C VAL A 610 9.04 -7.15 -13.73
N ARG A 611 9.73 -8.17 -13.23
CA ARG A 611 9.84 -9.47 -13.90
C ARG A 611 8.57 -10.30 -13.77
N ASP A 612 8.03 -10.43 -12.57
CA ASP A 612 7.04 -11.46 -12.24
C ASP A 612 5.61 -10.93 -12.20
N LEU A 613 5.38 -9.73 -11.63
CA LEU A 613 4.04 -9.18 -11.39
C LEU A 613 3.23 -8.91 -12.67
N PRO A 614 3.79 -8.35 -13.77
CA PRO A 614 3.03 -8.10 -14.98
C PRO A 614 2.48 -9.36 -15.66
N GLY A 615 3.22 -10.47 -15.57
CA GLY A 615 2.77 -11.76 -16.07
C GLY A 615 1.58 -12.30 -15.30
N ILE A 616 1.63 -12.21 -13.96
CA ILE A 616 0.54 -12.62 -13.07
C ILE A 616 -0.71 -11.77 -13.34
N ILE A 617 -0.57 -10.45 -13.41
CA ILE A 617 -1.68 -9.53 -13.71
C ILE A 617 -2.31 -9.86 -15.06
N ASN A 618 -1.49 -10.13 -16.09
CA ASN A 618 -1.98 -10.49 -17.41
C ASN A 618 -2.88 -11.73 -17.37
N ILE A 619 -2.48 -12.77 -16.67
CA ILE A 619 -3.21 -14.04 -16.64
C ILE A 619 -4.42 -13.96 -15.69
N VAL A 620 -4.24 -13.44 -14.47
CA VAL A 620 -5.28 -13.45 -13.44
C VAL A 620 -6.36 -12.40 -13.68
N ILE A 621 -5.96 -11.20 -14.12
CA ILE A 621 -6.87 -10.05 -14.24
C ILE A 621 -7.26 -9.80 -15.69
N LEU A 622 -6.29 -9.54 -16.57
CA LEU A 622 -6.57 -9.04 -17.90
C LEU A 622 -7.25 -10.07 -18.83
N ARG A 623 -7.08 -11.36 -18.58
CA ARG A 623 -7.81 -12.41 -19.35
C ARG A 623 -9.30 -12.47 -19.04
N ARG A 624 -9.74 -11.98 -17.89
CA ARG A 624 -11.18 -11.94 -17.52
C ARG A 624 -11.96 -10.84 -18.23
N PHE A 625 -11.26 -9.86 -18.80
CA PHE A 625 -11.89 -8.77 -19.53
C PHE A 625 -11.82 -9.03 -21.03
N PRO A 626 -12.84 -8.65 -21.82
CA PRO A 626 -12.86 -8.78 -23.27
C PRO A 626 -11.91 -7.70 -23.90
N ILE A 627 -10.61 -7.82 -23.61
CA ILE A 627 -9.57 -6.90 -24.07
C ILE A 627 -8.74 -7.59 -25.15
N ASP A 628 -8.51 -6.91 -26.28
CA ASP A 628 -7.67 -7.39 -27.36
C ASP A 628 -6.24 -7.68 -26.91
N ARG A 629 -5.58 -8.64 -27.59
CA ARG A 629 -4.19 -9.03 -27.28
C ARG A 629 -3.22 -7.84 -27.31
N SER A 630 -3.39 -6.91 -28.24
CA SER A 630 -2.56 -5.70 -28.37
C SER A 630 -2.74 -4.74 -27.20
N ALA A 631 -3.98 -4.47 -26.79
CA ALA A 631 -4.29 -3.61 -25.65
C ALA A 631 -3.79 -4.21 -24.34
N ARG A 632 -3.89 -5.53 -24.18
CA ARG A 632 -3.36 -6.27 -23.04
C ARG A 632 -1.85 -6.14 -22.93
N TYR A 633 -1.13 -6.28 -24.04
CA TYR A 633 0.31 -6.07 -24.07
C TYR A 633 0.70 -4.64 -23.66
N ALA A 634 -0.02 -3.64 -24.18
CA ALA A 634 0.19 -2.24 -23.82
C ALA A 634 -0.02 -1.98 -22.32
N LEU A 635 -1.08 -2.53 -21.73
CA LEU A 635 -1.35 -2.41 -20.28
C LEU A 635 -0.25 -3.05 -19.42
N VAL A 636 0.24 -4.23 -19.82
CA VAL A 636 1.35 -4.89 -19.14
C VAL A 636 2.64 -4.06 -19.24
N ALA A 637 2.93 -3.49 -20.41
CA ALA A 637 4.09 -2.63 -20.62
C ALA A 637 4.01 -1.35 -19.77
N LEU A 638 2.84 -0.71 -19.73
CA LEU A 638 2.58 0.46 -18.89
C LEU A 638 2.74 0.13 -17.39
N GLY A 639 2.22 -1.02 -16.97
CA GLY A 639 2.40 -1.51 -15.60
C GLY A 639 3.87 -1.69 -15.23
N ARG A 640 4.69 -2.22 -16.14
CA ARG A 640 6.16 -2.31 -15.96
C ARG A 640 6.80 -0.95 -15.77
N CYS A 641 6.47 0.00 -16.62
CA CYS A 641 7.00 1.37 -16.51
C CYS A 641 6.62 1.99 -15.16
N LEU A 642 5.38 1.82 -14.72
CA LEU A 642 4.90 2.34 -13.44
C LEU A 642 5.69 1.74 -12.25
N ILE A 643 5.93 0.42 -12.25
CA ILE A 643 6.70 -0.26 -11.21
C ILE A 643 8.14 0.28 -11.18
N VAL A 644 8.78 0.45 -12.35
CA VAL A 644 10.15 1.00 -12.44
C VAL A 644 10.21 2.42 -11.91
N VAL A 645 9.31 3.30 -12.34
CA VAL A 645 9.28 4.70 -11.88
C VAL A 645 9.05 4.77 -10.37
N THR A 646 8.07 4.01 -9.85
CA THR A 646 7.82 3.95 -8.41
C THR A 646 9.04 3.42 -7.65
N GLY A 647 9.69 2.38 -8.15
CA GLY A 647 10.90 1.82 -7.56
C GLY A 647 12.06 2.81 -7.51
N ILE A 648 12.25 3.61 -8.57
CA ILE A 648 13.27 4.67 -8.62
C ILE A 648 12.97 5.74 -7.56
N ILE A 649 11.71 6.21 -7.47
CA ILE A 649 11.30 7.23 -6.49
C ILE A 649 11.56 6.72 -5.06
N VAL A 650 11.18 5.48 -4.74
CA VAL A 650 11.41 4.89 -3.42
C VAL A 650 12.90 4.72 -3.14
N ALA A 651 13.70 4.28 -4.12
CA ALA A 651 15.15 4.14 -3.97
C ALA A 651 15.84 5.48 -3.70
N LEU A 652 15.45 6.55 -4.41
CA LEU A 652 15.95 7.91 -4.17
C LEU A 652 15.56 8.40 -2.76
N ALA A 653 14.33 8.14 -2.32
CA ALA A 653 13.88 8.48 -0.97
C ALA A 653 14.68 7.74 0.11
N CYS A 654 15.04 6.47 -0.10
CA CYS A 654 15.92 5.72 0.80
C CYS A 654 17.30 6.37 0.92
N LEU A 655 17.82 6.97 -0.16
CA LEU A 655 19.11 7.67 -0.16
C LEU A 655 19.05 9.12 0.37
N ARG A 656 17.92 9.50 1.01
CA ARG A 656 17.69 10.85 1.54
C ARG A 656 17.71 11.97 0.48
N ILE A 657 17.59 11.60 -0.82
CA ILE A 657 17.45 12.55 -1.92
C ILE A 657 16.04 13.12 -1.87
N ARG A 658 15.92 14.43 -1.69
CA ARG A 658 14.63 15.12 -1.61
C ARG A 658 14.03 15.36 -2.98
N TRP A 659 12.72 15.49 -3.02
CA TRP A 659 12.02 15.83 -4.26
C TRP A 659 12.55 17.12 -4.89
N ASN A 660 12.87 18.11 -4.08
CA ASN A 660 13.43 19.38 -4.55
C ASN A 660 14.74 19.22 -5.33
N ASP A 661 15.55 18.20 -5.02
CA ASP A 661 16.85 17.96 -5.67
C ASP A 661 16.68 17.35 -7.06
N VAL A 662 15.56 16.68 -7.32
CA VAL A 662 15.29 15.96 -8.57
C VAL A 662 14.13 16.55 -9.37
N GLN A 663 13.38 17.50 -8.84
CA GLN A 663 12.20 18.07 -9.48
C GLN A 663 12.48 18.73 -10.83
N TRP A 664 13.63 19.39 -10.97
CA TRP A 664 14.05 20.01 -12.22
C TRP A 664 14.32 18.97 -13.33
N LEU A 665 14.91 17.81 -12.94
CA LEU A 665 15.11 16.69 -13.85
C LEU A 665 13.76 16.05 -14.23
N ALA A 666 12.87 15.85 -13.25
CA ALA A 666 11.52 15.36 -13.49
C ALA A 666 10.74 16.31 -14.42
N ALA A 667 10.87 17.63 -14.20
CA ALA A 667 10.28 18.65 -15.08
C ALA A 667 10.84 18.57 -16.52
N ALA A 668 12.17 18.47 -16.66
CA ALA A 668 12.82 18.34 -17.95
C ALA A 668 12.37 17.08 -18.70
N VAL A 669 12.29 15.93 -18.02
CA VAL A 669 11.79 14.67 -18.58
C VAL A 669 10.31 14.79 -18.95
N THR A 670 9.48 15.43 -18.12
CA THR A 670 8.06 15.65 -18.41
C THR A 670 7.85 16.51 -19.62
N VAL A 671 8.64 17.60 -19.77
CA VAL A 671 8.59 18.47 -20.95
C VAL A 671 9.05 17.71 -22.19
N GLY A 672 10.16 16.96 -22.10
CA GLY A 672 10.64 16.12 -23.20
C GLY A 672 9.61 15.06 -23.62
N LEU A 673 8.98 14.39 -22.67
CA LEU A 673 7.89 13.43 -22.93
C LEU A 673 6.66 14.13 -23.52
N GLY A 674 6.32 15.33 -23.04
CA GLY A 674 5.25 16.16 -23.57
C GLY A 674 5.44 16.48 -25.06
N PHE A 675 6.63 16.91 -25.46
CA PHE A 675 6.96 17.09 -26.87
C PHE A 675 6.92 15.79 -27.68
N GLY A 676 7.40 14.67 -27.09
CA GLY A 676 7.33 13.36 -27.75
C GLY A 676 5.90 12.83 -27.91
N LEU A 677 4.96 13.22 -27.08
CA LEU A 677 3.54 12.81 -27.11
C LEU A 677 2.64 13.85 -27.79
N GLN A 678 3.15 15.01 -28.20
CA GLN A 678 2.39 16.13 -28.74
C GLN A 678 1.45 15.71 -29.88
N GLU A 679 1.95 14.95 -30.83
CA GLU A 679 1.16 14.49 -32.00
C GLU A 679 0.06 13.50 -31.60
N ILE A 680 0.35 12.62 -30.62
CA ILE A 680 -0.63 11.65 -30.14
C ILE A 680 -1.77 12.37 -29.43
N PHE A 681 -1.44 13.35 -28.57
CA PHE A 681 -2.41 14.14 -27.83
C PHE A 681 -3.24 15.04 -28.77
N ALA A 682 -2.60 15.68 -29.77
CA ALA A 682 -3.30 16.47 -30.79
C ALA A 682 -4.32 15.63 -31.55
N ASN A 683 -3.95 14.43 -31.98
CA ASN A 683 -4.85 13.51 -32.67
C ASN A 683 -6.01 13.02 -31.76
N PHE A 684 -5.75 12.79 -30.49
CA PHE A 684 -6.77 12.40 -29.53
C PHE A 684 -7.79 13.52 -29.32
N VAL A 685 -7.33 14.74 -29.05
CA VAL A 685 -8.19 15.93 -28.90
C VAL A 685 -9.00 16.18 -30.16
N SER A 686 -8.37 16.09 -31.35
CA SER A 686 -9.07 16.21 -32.63
C SER A 686 -10.16 15.13 -32.77
N GLY A 687 -9.90 13.89 -32.31
CA GLY A 687 -10.92 12.83 -32.28
C GLY A 687 -12.14 13.17 -31.41
N LEU A 688 -11.91 13.77 -30.24
CA LEU A 688 -12.99 14.25 -29.37
C LEU A 688 -13.80 15.38 -30.04
N ILE A 689 -13.13 16.32 -30.69
CA ILE A 689 -13.79 17.41 -31.42
C ILE A 689 -14.63 16.84 -32.57
N LEU A 690 -14.09 15.88 -33.36
CA LEU A 690 -14.83 15.23 -34.45
C LEU A 690 -16.13 14.55 -33.95
N LEU A 691 -16.07 13.91 -32.75
CA LEU A 691 -17.23 13.27 -32.15
C LEU A 691 -18.23 14.26 -31.58
N ALA A 692 -17.76 15.41 -31.08
CA ALA A 692 -18.59 16.46 -30.49
C ALA A 692 -19.30 17.30 -31.57
N GLU A 693 -18.51 17.88 -32.50
CA GLU A 693 -19.02 18.78 -33.56
C GLU A 693 -19.59 18.05 -34.75
N ARG A 694 -19.14 16.83 -35.01
CA ARG A 694 -19.59 15.93 -36.09
C ARG A 694 -19.54 16.54 -37.49
N PRO A 695 -18.43 17.19 -37.89
CA PRO A 695 -18.27 17.69 -39.26
C PRO A 695 -18.20 16.53 -40.28
N VAL A 696 -17.87 15.34 -39.79
CA VAL A 696 -17.84 14.09 -40.54
C VAL A 696 -18.52 13.02 -39.72
N ARG A 697 -19.38 12.19 -40.35
CA ARG A 697 -20.12 11.10 -39.69
C ARG A 697 -19.74 9.76 -40.32
N ILE A 698 -19.91 8.69 -39.54
CA ILE A 698 -19.76 7.32 -40.08
C ILE A 698 -20.80 7.14 -41.21
N GLY A 699 -20.34 6.71 -42.39
CA GLY A 699 -21.13 6.55 -43.57
C GLY A 699 -21.05 7.72 -44.56
N ASP A 700 -20.55 8.88 -44.18
CA ASP A 700 -20.36 10.03 -45.07
C ASP A 700 -19.36 9.72 -46.19
N LEU A 701 -19.60 10.29 -47.37
CA LEU A 701 -18.65 10.33 -48.48
C LEU A 701 -17.83 11.61 -48.34
N VAL A 702 -16.53 11.45 -48.16
CA VAL A 702 -15.61 12.58 -47.96
C VAL A 702 -14.43 12.51 -48.92
N THR A 703 -13.89 13.69 -49.26
CA THR A 703 -12.63 13.82 -49.99
C THR A 703 -11.63 14.58 -49.13
N ILE A 704 -10.50 13.94 -48.86
CA ILE A 704 -9.43 14.46 -47.99
C ILE A 704 -8.12 14.29 -48.73
N ASP A 705 -7.39 15.37 -48.97
CA ASP A 705 -6.11 15.37 -49.70
C ASP A 705 -6.16 14.62 -51.06
N GLY A 706 -7.30 14.74 -51.78
CA GLY A 706 -7.49 14.07 -53.08
C GLY A 706 -7.96 12.62 -53.02
N ILE A 707 -8.04 12.01 -51.79
CA ILE A 707 -8.56 10.67 -51.60
C ILE A 707 -10.05 10.77 -51.27
N SER A 708 -10.89 10.16 -52.09
CA SER A 708 -12.34 10.12 -51.89
C SER A 708 -12.76 8.74 -51.40
N GLY A 709 -13.60 8.69 -50.35
CA GLY A 709 -14.06 7.43 -49.83
C GLY A 709 -15.16 7.59 -48.77
N ARG A 710 -15.69 6.49 -48.32
CA ARG A 710 -16.74 6.44 -47.26
C ARG A 710 -16.11 6.27 -45.87
N VAL A 711 -16.50 7.08 -44.94
CA VAL A 711 -16.08 6.95 -43.54
C VAL A 711 -16.64 5.64 -42.95
N SER A 712 -15.74 4.71 -42.59
CA SER A 712 -16.11 3.42 -42.04
C SER A 712 -16.08 3.44 -40.48
N ARG A 713 -15.09 4.13 -39.90
CA ARG A 713 -14.90 4.20 -38.44
C ARG A 713 -14.16 5.45 -38.00
N ILE A 714 -14.62 6.08 -36.94
CA ILE A 714 -13.92 7.15 -36.22
C ILE A 714 -13.41 6.56 -34.90
N ALA A 715 -12.08 6.47 -34.77
CA ALA A 715 -11.43 5.99 -33.53
C ALA A 715 -10.73 7.15 -32.79
N ALA A 716 -10.19 6.90 -31.61
CA ALA A 716 -9.63 7.94 -30.73
C ALA A 716 -8.54 8.81 -31.37
N ARG A 717 -7.69 8.28 -32.25
CA ARG A 717 -6.57 9.00 -32.86
C ARG A 717 -6.63 9.11 -34.39
N ALA A 718 -7.44 8.27 -35.01
CA ALA A 718 -7.48 8.20 -36.48
C ALA A 718 -8.88 7.79 -36.94
N THR A 719 -9.26 8.29 -38.11
CA THR A 719 -10.49 7.93 -38.81
C THR A 719 -10.14 7.04 -39.98
N THR A 720 -10.88 5.97 -40.20
CA THR A 720 -10.69 5.07 -41.36
C THR A 720 -11.76 5.40 -42.40
N ILE A 721 -11.33 5.60 -43.62
CA ILE A 721 -12.18 5.73 -44.79
C ILE A 721 -11.91 4.57 -45.76
N VAL A 722 -12.94 4.07 -46.41
CA VAL A 722 -12.86 3.05 -47.45
C VAL A 722 -12.96 3.79 -48.80
N ASP A 723 -11.90 3.74 -49.59
CA ASP A 723 -11.88 4.37 -50.90
C ASP A 723 -12.71 3.58 -51.95
N PHE A 724 -12.81 4.06 -53.14
CA PHE A 724 -13.57 3.40 -54.20
C PHE A 724 -12.90 2.12 -54.74
N ASP A 725 -11.61 1.91 -54.45
CA ASP A 725 -10.87 0.67 -54.73
C ASP A 725 -10.98 -0.35 -53.58
N ASN A 726 -11.84 -0.09 -52.60
CA ASN A 726 -12.06 -0.92 -51.39
C ASN A 726 -10.81 -1.05 -50.49
N LYS A 727 -9.96 0.03 -50.42
CA LYS A 727 -8.81 0.12 -49.53
C LYS A 727 -9.15 0.90 -48.27
N ASP A 728 -8.71 0.40 -47.13
CA ASP A 728 -8.80 1.11 -45.85
C ASP A 728 -7.70 2.18 -45.78
N VAL A 729 -8.06 3.45 -45.85
CA VAL A 729 -7.18 4.59 -45.68
C VAL A 729 -7.34 5.13 -44.26
N ILE A 730 -6.26 5.09 -43.46
CA ILE A 730 -6.23 5.56 -42.07
C ILE A 730 -5.70 6.98 -42.04
N ILE A 731 -6.56 7.93 -41.66
CA ILE A 731 -6.23 9.36 -41.62
C ILE A 731 -6.16 9.82 -40.16
N PRO A 732 -5.05 10.46 -39.71
CA PRO A 732 -4.96 11.06 -38.40
C PRO A 732 -6.07 12.08 -38.17
N ASN A 733 -6.71 12.04 -36.99
CA ASN A 733 -7.83 12.94 -36.69
C ASN A 733 -7.45 14.43 -36.70
N LYS A 734 -6.20 14.76 -36.35
CA LYS A 734 -5.66 16.13 -36.46
C LYS A 734 -5.79 16.65 -37.88
N GLN A 735 -5.49 15.83 -38.89
CA GLN A 735 -5.57 16.21 -40.31
C GLN A 735 -7.01 16.52 -40.75
N LEU A 736 -7.99 15.82 -40.15
CA LEU A 736 -9.41 16.05 -40.39
C LEU A 736 -9.92 17.40 -39.81
N ILE A 737 -9.30 17.87 -38.71
CA ILE A 737 -9.70 19.16 -38.10
C ILE A 737 -8.92 20.34 -38.69
N THR A 738 -7.63 20.14 -39.03
CA THR A 738 -6.79 21.25 -39.50
C THR A 738 -6.74 21.34 -41.01
N GLY A 739 -7.05 20.26 -41.74
CA GLY A 739 -7.02 20.17 -43.17
C GLY A 739 -8.35 20.57 -43.84
N LYS A 740 -8.31 20.74 -45.17
CA LYS A 740 -9.52 20.98 -45.96
C LYS A 740 -10.23 19.64 -46.22
N ILE A 741 -11.46 19.53 -45.78
CA ILE A 741 -12.31 18.36 -46.02
C ILE A 741 -13.47 18.77 -46.89
N THR A 742 -13.73 18.00 -47.94
CA THR A 742 -14.98 18.12 -48.72
C THR A 742 -15.90 16.96 -48.27
N ASN A 743 -17.00 17.29 -47.58
CA ASN A 743 -18.02 16.32 -47.25
C ASN A 743 -19.18 16.46 -48.24
N TRP A 744 -19.44 15.36 -48.96
CA TRP A 744 -20.44 15.32 -50.03
C TRP A 744 -21.85 15.00 -49.51
N THR A 745 -21.99 14.64 -48.29
CA THR A 745 -23.22 14.06 -47.73
C THR A 745 -23.67 14.70 -46.42
N LEU A 746 -23.02 15.81 -45.96
CA LEU A 746 -23.24 16.40 -44.65
C LEU A 746 -24.63 17.01 -44.47
N GLN A 747 -25.09 17.82 -45.48
CA GLN A 747 -26.40 18.53 -45.43
C GLN A 747 -27.33 18.03 -46.50
N GLU A 748 -26.91 18.07 -47.77
CA GLU A 748 -27.64 17.58 -48.92
C GLU A 748 -26.83 16.53 -49.63
N SER A 749 -27.43 15.42 -49.97
CA SER A 749 -26.73 14.33 -50.69
C SER A 749 -26.72 14.48 -52.19
N SER A 750 -27.37 15.55 -52.72
CA SER A 750 -27.42 15.81 -54.17
C SER A 750 -26.07 16.26 -54.70
N VAL A 751 -25.59 15.60 -55.78
CA VAL A 751 -24.32 15.87 -56.36
C VAL A 751 -24.50 16.29 -57.81
N ARG A 752 -23.83 17.35 -58.22
CA ARG A 752 -23.80 17.85 -59.59
C ARG A 752 -22.83 17.04 -60.44
N VAL A 753 -23.28 16.56 -61.56
CA VAL A 753 -22.49 15.91 -62.60
C VAL A 753 -22.50 16.79 -63.86
N THR A 754 -21.34 17.21 -64.34
CA THR A 754 -21.19 17.98 -65.54
C THR A 754 -20.43 17.17 -66.60
N ILE A 755 -20.96 17.07 -67.76
CA ILE A 755 -20.22 16.54 -68.92
C ILE A 755 -20.11 17.65 -69.96
N ARG A 756 -18.98 17.71 -70.69
CA ARG A 756 -18.77 18.58 -71.79
C ARG A 756 -19.00 17.78 -73.05
N VAL A 757 -19.83 18.34 -73.92
CA VAL A 757 -20.13 17.77 -75.25
C VAL A 757 -19.78 18.83 -76.26
N SER A 758 -18.79 18.51 -77.14
CA SER A 758 -18.34 19.40 -78.19
C SER A 758 -19.08 18.98 -79.47
N VAL A 759 -19.81 19.89 -80.10
CA VAL A 759 -20.48 19.69 -81.38
C VAL A 759 -19.77 20.53 -82.48
N GLU A 760 -19.93 20.18 -83.72
CA GLU A 760 -19.34 20.97 -84.86
C GLU A 760 -19.78 22.44 -84.75
N ALA A 761 -18.91 23.39 -85.07
CA ALA A 761 -19.16 24.81 -84.95
C ALA A 761 -20.32 25.31 -85.83
N ASP A 762 -20.55 24.63 -86.98
CA ASP A 762 -21.61 24.96 -87.96
C ASP A 762 -22.93 24.25 -87.64
N ALA A 763 -23.00 23.44 -86.57
CA ALA A 763 -24.22 22.73 -86.17
C ALA A 763 -25.28 23.73 -85.70
N ASP A 764 -26.57 23.31 -85.75
CA ASP A 764 -27.67 24.05 -85.17
C ASP A 764 -27.59 23.94 -83.61
N LEU A 765 -27.05 24.99 -83.03
CA LEU A 765 -26.79 25.04 -81.59
C LEU A 765 -28.08 25.01 -80.74
N ASP A 766 -29.15 25.63 -81.30
CA ASP A 766 -30.45 25.61 -80.57
C ASP A 766 -31.05 24.20 -80.49
N SER A 767 -30.95 23.49 -81.61
CA SER A 767 -31.35 22.07 -81.68
C SER A 767 -30.44 21.18 -80.89
N ALA A 768 -29.11 21.46 -80.82
CA ALA A 768 -28.16 20.75 -79.96
C ALA A 768 -28.48 20.91 -78.44
N VAL A 769 -28.66 22.17 -77.97
CA VAL A 769 -29.03 22.48 -76.62
C VAL A 769 -30.36 21.86 -76.21
N ALA A 770 -31.36 21.91 -77.06
CA ALA A 770 -32.65 21.29 -76.84
C ALA A 770 -32.52 19.74 -76.75
N GLY A 771 -31.77 19.13 -77.68
CA GLY A 771 -31.48 17.69 -77.59
C GLY A 771 -30.71 17.24 -76.30
N LEU A 772 -29.70 18.02 -75.98
CA LEU A 772 -28.94 17.73 -74.77
C LEU A 772 -29.76 17.94 -73.45
N ARG A 773 -30.70 18.90 -73.51
CA ARG A 773 -31.66 19.10 -72.41
C ARG A 773 -32.65 17.92 -72.30
N GLU A 774 -33.10 17.41 -73.37
CA GLU A 774 -33.93 16.19 -73.39
C GLU A 774 -33.14 14.96 -72.91
N ALA A 775 -31.91 14.81 -73.37
CA ALA A 775 -31.02 13.73 -72.83
C ALA A 775 -30.80 13.84 -71.32
N ALA A 776 -30.55 15.04 -70.80
CA ALA A 776 -30.36 15.28 -69.38
C ALA A 776 -31.63 15.01 -68.53
N ALA A 777 -32.76 15.48 -69.02
CA ALA A 777 -34.04 15.23 -68.35
C ALA A 777 -34.49 13.75 -68.33
N GLY A 778 -34.12 13.00 -69.36
CA GLY A 778 -34.41 11.56 -69.48
C GLY A 778 -33.40 10.64 -68.83
N SER A 779 -32.24 11.16 -68.31
CA SER A 779 -31.22 10.33 -67.74
C SER A 779 -31.62 9.72 -66.40
N ALA A 780 -31.17 8.48 -66.13
CA ALA A 780 -31.53 7.74 -64.92
C ALA A 780 -30.95 8.39 -63.67
N GLY A 781 -31.76 8.53 -62.59
CA GLY A 781 -31.34 9.03 -61.27
C GLY A 781 -31.24 10.58 -61.23
N VAL A 782 -31.64 11.31 -62.25
CA VAL A 782 -31.66 12.80 -62.25
C VAL A 782 -32.84 13.31 -61.42
N ILE A 783 -32.55 14.27 -60.53
CA ILE A 783 -33.59 14.93 -59.71
C ILE A 783 -34.17 16.14 -60.49
N ALA A 784 -35.45 16.37 -60.21
CA ALA A 784 -36.19 17.41 -60.94
C ALA A 784 -35.92 18.84 -60.41
N ASN A 785 -35.50 18.92 -59.14
CA ASN A 785 -35.17 20.20 -58.49
C ASN A 785 -33.90 20.06 -57.62
N PRO A 786 -32.76 20.68 -57.97
CA PRO A 786 -32.58 21.53 -59.13
C PRO A 786 -32.61 20.71 -60.43
N GLY A 787 -33.25 21.28 -61.51
CA GLY A 787 -33.39 20.63 -62.81
C GLY A 787 -32.07 20.63 -63.60
N PRO A 788 -32.01 19.85 -64.68
CA PRO A 788 -30.82 19.80 -65.57
C PRO A 788 -30.57 21.15 -66.25
N GLU A 789 -29.31 21.52 -66.28
CA GLU A 789 -28.84 22.80 -66.90
C GLU A 789 -27.93 22.49 -68.11
N VAL A 790 -28.24 23.14 -69.21
CA VAL A 790 -27.44 23.01 -70.45
C VAL A 790 -27.01 24.38 -70.83
N LEU A 791 -25.69 24.60 -70.90
CA LEU A 791 -25.08 25.90 -71.16
C LEU A 791 -24.05 25.80 -72.29
N LEU A 792 -24.15 26.69 -73.22
CA LEU A 792 -23.07 26.91 -74.25
C LEU A 792 -21.92 27.64 -73.54
N VAL A 793 -20.76 27.01 -73.49
CA VAL A 793 -19.61 27.53 -72.72
C VAL A 793 -18.70 28.36 -73.59
N GLY A 794 -18.53 27.97 -74.86
CA GLY A 794 -17.66 28.69 -75.77
C GLY A 794 -17.46 27.94 -77.08
N PHE A 795 -16.64 28.55 -77.90
CA PHE A 795 -16.22 28.00 -79.25
C PHE A 795 -14.72 27.73 -79.17
N THR A 796 -14.30 26.59 -79.71
CA THR A 796 -12.90 26.20 -79.88
C THR A 796 -12.68 26.02 -81.41
N SER A 797 -11.45 25.68 -81.80
CA SER A 797 -11.14 25.53 -83.24
C SER A 797 -11.98 24.42 -83.88
N GLY A 798 -13.10 24.83 -84.52
CA GLY A 798 -14.00 23.93 -85.25
C GLY A 798 -15.08 23.23 -84.36
N SER A 799 -15.23 23.63 -83.07
CA SER A 799 -16.30 23.07 -82.22
C SER A 799 -16.97 24.11 -81.35
N ALA A 800 -18.22 23.85 -80.95
CA ALA A 800 -18.94 24.53 -79.93
C ALA A 800 -19.04 23.62 -78.71
N ASP A 801 -18.57 24.10 -77.58
CA ASP A 801 -18.56 23.33 -76.28
C ASP A 801 -19.80 23.66 -75.52
N ILE A 802 -20.57 22.61 -75.15
CA ILE A 802 -21.79 22.68 -74.38
C ILE A 802 -21.58 21.88 -73.08
N ASP A 803 -21.72 22.52 -71.92
CA ASP A 803 -21.71 21.85 -70.68
C ASP A 803 -23.13 21.42 -70.28
N VAL A 804 -23.28 20.13 -70.02
CA VAL A 804 -24.56 19.51 -69.54
C VAL A 804 -24.41 19.11 -68.12
N SER A 805 -25.12 19.80 -67.23
CA SER A 805 -25.11 19.53 -65.79
C SER A 805 -26.38 18.88 -65.39
N ILE A 806 -26.29 17.78 -64.65
CA ILE A 806 -27.42 17.09 -63.99
C ILE A 806 -27.16 16.95 -62.51
N TYR A 807 -28.18 16.81 -61.71
CA TYR A 807 -28.07 16.55 -60.30
C TYR A 807 -28.62 15.18 -59.99
N VAL A 808 -27.86 14.39 -59.22
CA VAL A 808 -28.24 13.06 -58.75
C VAL A 808 -28.48 13.08 -57.23
N ALA A 809 -29.43 12.26 -56.76
CA ALA A 809 -29.83 12.26 -55.33
C ALA A 809 -28.77 11.71 -54.38
N ARG A 810 -27.94 10.81 -54.89
CA ARG A 810 -26.91 10.12 -54.08
C ARG A 810 -25.58 10.06 -54.83
N PRO A 811 -24.47 10.26 -54.11
CA PRO A 811 -23.13 10.14 -54.71
C PRO A 811 -22.85 8.80 -55.42
N GLY A 812 -23.43 7.69 -54.95
CA GLY A 812 -23.29 6.37 -55.57
C GLY A 812 -23.93 6.28 -56.98
N GLU A 813 -24.87 7.17 -57.32
CA GLU A 813 -25.57 7.22 -58.58
C GLU A 813 -24.80 8.06 -59.64
N LEU A 814 -23.73 8.72 -59.22
CA LEU A 814 -22.95 9.63 -60.06
C LEU A 814 -22.39 8.96 -61.32
N GLN A 815 -21.73 7.84 -61.17
CA GLN A 815 -21.11 7.13 -62.30
C GLN A 815 -22.18 6.49 -63.24
N PRO A 816 -23.19 5.82 -62.73
CA PRO A 816 -24.29 5.35 -63.58
C PRO A 816 -25.00 6.47 -64.34
N ALA A 817 -25.34 7.57 -63.64
CA ALA A 817 -26.02 8.72 -64.23
C ALA A 817 -25.13 9.39 -65.31
N ARG A 818 -23.81 9.55 -65.04
CA ARG A 818 -22.86 10.08 -66.06
C ARG A 818 -22.78 9.19 -67.30
N HIS A 819 -22.72 7.87 -67.09
CA HIS A 819 -22.67 6.91 -68.21
C HIS A 819 -23.93 6.98 -69.04
N ASP A 820 -25.13 6.99 -68.41
CA ASP A 820 -26.39 7.09 -69.09
C ASP A 820 -26.54 8.45 -69.84
N LEU A 821 -26.16 9.56 -69.20
CA LEU A 821 -26.16 10.90 -69.80
C LEU A 821 -25.28 10.96 -71.03
N VAL A 822 -24.04 10.47 -70.99
CA VAL A 822 -23.11 10.44 -72.18
C VAL A 822 -23.71 9.61 -73.30
N GLY A 823 -24.26 8.41 -72.94
CA GLY A 823 -24.87 7.51 -73.89
C GLY A 823 -26.11 8.12 -74.61
N ARG A 824 -27.01 8.74 -73.84
CA ARG A 824 -28.21 9.41 -74.34
C ARG A 824 -27.87 10.65 -75.18
N SER A 825 -26.93 11.47 -74.67
CA SER A 825 -26.46 12.67 -75.36
C SER A 825 -25.97 12.32 -76.78
N LYS A 826 -25.12 11.30 -76.89
CA LYS A 826 -24.65 10.79 -78.22
C LYS A 826 -25.76 10.33 -79.10
N ARG A 827 -26.76 9.58 -78.55
CA ARG A 827 -27.88 9.04 -79.34
C ARG A 827 -28.79 10.14 -79.87
N ILE A 828 -29.19 11.07 -78.93
CA ILE A 828 -30.14 12.14 -79.35
C ILE A 828 -29.51 13.13 -80.28
N LEU A 829 -28.20 13.45 -80.12
CA LEU A 829 -27.52 14.27 -81.11
C LEU A 829 -27.43 13.62 -82.53
N ALA A 830 -27.16 12.28 -82.55
CA ALA A 830 -27.14 11.55 -83.82
C ALA A 830 -28.51 11.50 -84.50
N GLU A 831 -29.62 11.25 -83.68
CA GLU A 831 -31.02 11.28 -84.14
C GLU A 831 -31.41 12.65 -84.71
N ARG A 832 -30.82 13.73 -84.24
CA ARG A 832 -31.04 15.11 -84.72
C ARG A 832 -30.08 15.54 -85.91
N GLY A 833 -29.21 14.60 -86.25
CA GLY A 833 -28.25 14.85 -87.36
C GLY A 833 -27.11 15.80 -86.98
N ILE A 834 -26.85 15.97 -85.70
CA ILE A 834 -25.78 16.80 -85.10
C ILE A 834 -24.53 15.98 -84.90
N ALA A 835 -23.45 16.32 -85.56
CA ALA A 835 -22.19 15.63 -85.44
C ALA A 835 -21.45 16.08 -84.15
N ILE A 836 -20.85 15.15 -83.42
CA ILE A 836 -19.88 15.44 -82.34
C ILE A 836 -18.58 15.86 -82.95
N ALA A 837 -18.04 16.99 -82.54
CA ALA A 837 -16.82 17.58 -83.11
C ALA A 837 -15.64 16.62 -83.02
N ILE A 838 -15.01 16.37 -84.12
CA ILE A 838 -13.71 15.69 -84.19
C ILE A 838 -12.58 16.71 -84.12
N PRO A 839 -11.46 16.40 -83.46
CA PRO A 839 -10.34 17.29 -83.43
C PRO A 839 -9.87 17.62 -84.84
N GLN A 840 -9.98 18.87 -85.22
CA GLN A 840 -9.48 19.36 -86.51
C GLN A 840 -8.14 19.99 -86.26
N MET A 841 -7.23 19.77 -87.24
CA MET A 841 -5.92 20.38 -87.27
C MET A 841 -5.60 20.92 -88.71
N ASP A 842 -5.46 22.21 -88.84
CA ASP A 842 -4.94 22.82 -90.04
C ASP A 842 -3.45 22.56 -90.15
N VAL A 843 -3.09 21.68 -91.08
CA VAL A 843 -1.68 21.39 -91.36
C VAL A 843 -1.18 22.26 -92.53
N HIS A 844 -0.52 23.36 -92.25
CA HIS A 844 0.18 24.14 -93.24
C HIS A 844 1.53 23.46 -93.64
N VAL A 845 1.51 22.69 -94.64
CA VAL A 845 2.73 22.10 -95.24
C VAL A 845 3.52 23.16 -95.93
N ARG A 846 4.52 23.77 -95.34
CA ARG A 846 5.49 24.67 -95.92
C ARG A 846 6.64 23.85 -96.52
N GLY A 847 6.62 23.61 -97.84
CA GLY A 847 7.66 22.94 -98.61
C GLY A 847 7.38 21.44 -98.76
N ALA A 848 6.56 21.06 -99.72
CA ALA A 848 6.57 19.70 -100.24
C ALA A 848 7.88 19.41 -100.92
N PRO A 849 8.67 18.44 -100.50
CA PRO A 849 9.79 18.03 -101.39
C PRO A 849 9.20 17.49 -102.68
N SER A 850 9.65 18.05 -103.83
CA SER A 850 9.27 17.55 -105.15
C SER A 850 9.67 16.08 -105.26
N PHE A 851 8.64 15.21 -105.26
CA PHE A 851 8.88 13.81 -105.64
C PHE A 851 9.24 13.75 -107.05
N ASN A 852 10.50 13.58 -107.38
CA ASN A 852 11.00 13.32 -108.70
C ASN A 852 10.63 11.87 -109.11
N ALA A 853 9.60 11.74 -109.96
CA ALA A 853 9.19 10.46 -110.53
C ALA A 853 10.18 9.97 -111.58
N ASN A 854 11.36 9.62 -111.24
CA ASN A 854 12.25 8.87 -112.12
C ASN A 854 13.18 7.99 -111.20
N ALA A 855 12.73 6.79 -110.95
CA ALA A 855 13.63 5.72 -110.47
C ALA A 855 13.52 4.56 -111.49
N PRO A 856 14.60 4.07 -112.00
CA PRO A 856 14.57 2.98 -112.99
C PRO A 856 14.19 1.63 -112.31
N GLN A 857 13.35 0.88 -113.05
CA GLN A 857 13.16 -0.54 -112.83
C GLN A 857 14.46 -1.30 -112.93
N GLY A 858 14.83 -2.04 -111.97
CA GLY A 858 15.99 -2.91 -112.00
C GLY A 858 16.16 -3.81 -110.78
N ALA A 859 15.80 -5.06 -111.01
CA ALA A 859 16.38 -6.30 -110.50
C ALA A 859 16.14 -6.72 -109.01
N ARG A 860 15.38 -7.73 -108.96
CA ARG A 860 15.38 -8.94 -108.06
C ARG A 860 14.90 -8.80 -106.64
#